data_a184b79c14759e2d9e7becbe432b91e1
#
_entry.id   a184b79c14759e2d9e7becbe432b91e1
#
_cell.length_a   1.000
_cell.length_b   1.000
_cell.length_c   1.000
_cell.angle_alpha   90.00
_cell.angle_beta   90.00
_cell.angle_gamma   90.00
#
_symmetry.space_group_name_H-M   'P 1'
#
loop_
_entity.id
_entity.type
_entity.pdbx_description
1 polymer ?
#
loop_
_entity_poly.entity_id
_entity_poly.type
_entity_poly.pdbx_seq_one_letter_code
_entity_poly.pdbx_strand_id
1 'polypeptide(L)'
;MIDLNEAEKEALDFASRALQSKNSRTPETIRKLVEAAAIMAATTQPGLQVDVDALVAELGHAASVWTETPVVLSNFRVKPWWFEKKPLIEPMRFWRRYRRYLEQEKNLRDRDLDAVDEQTDSIIDRIQDPATTGPWDIRGMVVGSVQSGKTANYVGVISKALDAGYKIVIVLAGIHKNLRAQTQERIDEGILGFDSQHRMDQNREDYRIGVGKLVMPELGLPPSITPLTNSSINGDFTAGAQTVTASLSGGPIILVVKKNKSPLKNISKWLEVASGQLGHQASGTPISGLPLLMIDDEADNASINTKDRPNVEDDETNITTINKEIRRILQRFEQSAYIGYTATPFANIFINPEADRDEEGKDLFPRDFIVNVRPSSRYVGPAKVFGYSRDLLVGIEAAAPLPIFRPVNDHELAFPLKHKGDHDPGELPASLKEAILAFVLACAARRVRGQKKAHNSMLVHVTWRTAVQQKVRKIVEDEFHRVRRVIHYEKNHPVWEQLKALWEEDYSRSSTKIRELENDTRLSELTWEQVSAELAVAADKISVREIHSESTDELAYNREPEGLSVIAVGANKLSRGLTLEGLSVSYFLRTTRMYDTLMQMGRWFGYRDGYLDLCRLYTTEELRDWFSHVAFAEEELKREFELMADSRMTPADYGLRVREHPDGMLVTALNKMAHGESREVNFSGRLVQTAFFSRDAQVQTKRADFVERWVSSLGCFRTDKWGGLRWTATRGDVLALLDAFRAPGFTHPKCTHFGPELRSFIEAQQENGGLAEWTIVIPSGSRKVAQIADYPLKLVKRPDVSADQKYYSLSKANVQDPAHEILDLDEIELTEEILDDVLTKLELRLGGPPVPLIRPGEQQDAVTACIGRSVAEAVVALGEVRGRRGASAIRDEIRQLRPVSRGLILIYLLDTTDVEGLNDVRFVPALALSFPATNMSKRLKYKVTPTWIKGQLQNYELEESPDEED
;
A
#
# COMPACT_ATOMS: atom_id res chain seq x y z
N MET A 1 0.42 32.09 -6.12
CA MET A 1 -0.06 32.19 -7.50
C MET A 1 0.65 33.39 -8.08
N ILE A 2 1.34 33.21 -9.19
CA ILE A 2 1.80 34.32 -10.02
C ILE A 2 0.52 35.03 -10.45
N ASP A 3 0.46 36.33 -10.34
CA ASP A 3 -0.71 37.10 -10.77
C ASP A 3 -0.65 37.18 -12.30
N LEU A 4 -1.20 36.16 -12.95
CA LEU A 4 -1.17 35.98 -14.40
C LEU A 4 -2.17 36.95 -15.05
N ASN A 5 -1.72 37.66 -16.06
CA ASN A 5 -2.60 38.48 -16.90
C ASN A 5 -3.52 37.60 -17.77
N GLU A 6 -4.49 38.18 -18.44
CA GLU A 6 -5.49 37.43 -19.24
C GLU A 6 -4.86 36.62 -20.40
N ALA A 7 -3.81 37.16 -21.04
CA ALA A 7 -3.10 36.46 -22.12
C ALA A 7 -2.27 35.28 -21.58
N GLU A 8 -1.68 35.44 -20.39
CA GLU A 8 -0.94 34.34 -19.73
C GLU A 8 -1.86 33.23 -19.26
N LYS A 9 -3.06 33.54 -18.75
CA LYS A 9 -4.09 32.55 -18.38
C LYS A 9 -4.54 31.76 -19.60
N GLU A 10 -4.81 32.40 -20.71
CA GLU A 10 -5.21 31.80 -21.97
C GLU A 10 -4.09 30.92 -22.55
N ALA A 11 -2.86 31.40 -22.54
CA ALA A 11 -1.68 30.64 -22.97
C ALA A 11 -1.45 29.40 -22.10
N LEU A 12 -1.58 29.51 -20.79
CA LEU A 12 -1.41 28.40 -19.85
C LEU A 12 -2.50 27.33 -20.04
N ASP A 13 -3.75 27.72 -20.22
CA ASP A 13 -4.88 26.82 -20.47
C ASP A 13 -4.70 26.06 -21.79
N PHE A 14 -4.33 26.77 -22.88
CA PHE A 14 -4.06 26.14 -24.17
C PHE A 14 -2.89 25.16 -24.11
N ALA A 15 -1.75 25.57 -23.51
CA ALA A 15 -0.57 24.72 -23.38
C ALA A 15 -0.86 23.50 -22.49
N SER A 16 -1.66 23.66 -21.43
CA SER A 16 -2.11 22.56 -20.55
C SER A 16 -2.93 21.52 -21.31
N ARG A 17 -3.91 21.94 -22.11
CA ARG A 17 -4.74 21.04 -22.95
C ARG A 17 -3.91 20.33 -24.00
N ALA A 18 -2.98 21.05 -24.66
CA ALA A 18 -2.10 20.47 -25.65
C ALA A 18 -1.11 19.44 -25.04
N LEU A 19 -0.66 19.66 -23.81
CA LEU A 19 0.21 18.74 -23.08
C LEU A 19 -0.51 17.44 -22.71
N GLN A 20 -1.81 17.49 -22.43
CA GLN A 20 -2.64 16.30 -22.13
C GLN A 20 -2.66 15.30 -23.30
N SER A 21 -2.61 15.79 -24.53
CA SER A 21 -2.64 14.96 -25.75
C SER A 21 -1.28 14.36 -26.12
N LYS A 22 -0.20 14.69 -25.41
CA LYS A 22 1.18 14.24 -25.71
C LYS A 22 1.64 13.11 -24.81
N ASN A 23 2.21 12.07 -25.43
CA ASN A 23 2.82 10.94 -24.71
C ASN A 23 4.19 11.27 -24.09
N SER A 24 4.85 12.35 -24.50
CA SER A 24 6.13 12.81 -23.96
C SER A 24 5.98 14.19 -23.36
N ARG A 25 6.43 14.37 -22.12
CA ARG A 25 6.26 15.59 -21.31
C ARG A 25 7.61 16.08 -20.77
N THR A 26 8.62 16.05 -21.62
CA THR A 26 9.96 16.57 -21.29
C THR A 26 9.93 18.10 -21.14
N PRO A 27 10.87 18.71 -20.39
CA PRO A 27 11.00 20.15 -20.29
C PRO A 27 11.03 20.87 -21.65
N GLU A 28 11.64 20.24 -22.64
CA GLU A 28 11.68 20.74 -24.01
C GLU A 28 10.32 20.72 -24.70
N THR A 29 9.53 19.68 -24.48
CA THR A 29 8.15 19.57 -25.00
C THR A 29 7.25 20.62 -24.35
N ILE A 30 7.37 20.83 -23.04
CA ILE A 30 6.62 21.84 -22.28
C ILE A 30 6.95 23.23 -22.81
N ARG A 31 8.23 23.56 -22.99
CA ARG A 31 8.66 24.86 -23.54
C ARG A 31 8.07 25.13 -24.91
N LYS A 32 8.14 24.19 -25.84
CA LYS A 32 7.58 24.30 -27.19
C LYS A 32 6.07 24.54 -27.19
N LEU A 33 5.35 23.87 -26.27
CA LEU A 33 3.90 24.06 -26.17
C LEU A 33 3.55 25.44 -25.58
N VAL A 34 4.29 25.90 -24.58
CA VAL A 34 4.07 27.24 -24.01
C VAL A 34 4.42 28.33 -24.99
N GLU A 35 5.52 28.21 -25.75
CA GLU A 35 5.91 29.16 -26.80
C GLU A 35 4.82 29.25 -27.91
N ALA A 36 4.29 28.11 -28.36
CA ALA A 36 3.19 28.09 -29.31
C ALA A 36 1.91 28.73 -28.78
N ALA A 37 1.56 28.44 -27.51
CA ALA A 37 0.41 29.01 -26.83
C ALA A 37 0.55 30.52 -26.59
N ALA A 38 1.75 31.02 -26.27
CA ALA A 38 2.04 32.43 -26.08
C ALA A 38 1.87 33.22 -27.40
N ILE A 39 2.28 32.64 -28.53
CA ILE A 39 2.06 33.24 -29.86
C ILE A 39 0.55 33.35 -30.18
N MET A 40 -0.23 32.32 -29.84
CA MET A 40 -1.68 32.34 -30.03
C MET A 40 -2.35 33.39 -29.14
N ALA A 41 -2.01 33.43 -27.84
CA ALA A 41 -2.54 34.40 -26.90
C ALA A 41 -2.18 35.86 -27.28
N ALA A 42 -0.97 36.09 -27.76
CA ALA A 42 -0.56 37.40 -28.28
C ALA A 42 -1.37 37.85 -29.51
N THR A 43 -1.91 36.88 -30.28
CA THR A 43 -2.77 37.16 -31.45
C THR A 43 -4.20 37.51 -31.01
N THR A 44 -4.71 36.87 -29.95
CA THR A 44 -6.07 37.10 -29.43
C THR A 44 -6.15 38.35 -28.54
N GLN A 45 -5.04 38.71 -27.89
CA GLN A 45 -4.95 39.82 -26.96
C GLN A 45 -3.74 40.75 -27.28
N PRO A 46 -3.81 41.53 -28.33
CA PRO A 46 -2.71 42.41 -28.74
C PRO A 46 -2.39 43.48 -27.69
N GLY A 47 -1.13 43.50 -27.23
CA GLY A 47 -0.64 44.51 -26.25
C GLY A 47 -0.34 43.95 -24.85
N LEU A 48 -0.72 42.70 -24.54
CA LEU A 48 -0.28 42.03 -23.33
C LEU A 48 0.97 41.19 -23.59
N GLN A 49 1.98 41.33 -22.72
CA GLN A 49 3.18 40.51 -22.81
C GLN A 49 2.94 39.19 -22.03
N VAL A 50 3.43 38.09 -22.58
CA VAL A 50 3.39 36.77 -21.97
C VAL A 50 4.79 36.37 -21.50
N ASP A 51 4.98 36.13 -20.22
CA ASP A 51 6.24 35.62 -19.65
C ASP A 51 6.30 34.11 -19.88
N VAL A 52 6.96 33.72 -20.99
CA VAL A 52 7.11 32.31 -21.37
C VAL A 52 7.88 31.50 -20.34
N ASP A 53 8.91 32.08 -19.69
CA ASP A 53 9.71 31.36 -18.71
C ASP A 53 8.92 31.13 -17.41
N ALA A 54 8.13 32.09 -16.97
CA ALA A 54 7.20 31.95 -15.86
C ALA A 54 6.14 30.89 -16.16
N LEU A 55 5.57 30.87 -17.35
CA LEU A 55 4.59 29.86 -17.77
C LEU A 55 5.20 28.48 -17.96
N VAL A 56 6.42 28.36 -18.46
CA VAL A 56 7.16 27.10 -18.55
C VAL A 56 7.45 26.55 -17.15
N ALA A 57 7.83 27.41 -16.19
CA ALA A 57 8.03 27.02 -14.80
C ALA A 57 6.71 26.56 -14.15
N GLU A 58 5.61 27.27 -14.34
CA GLU A 58 4.28 26.94 -13.80
C GLU A 58 3.73 25.64 -14.45
N LEU A 59 3.84 25.50 -15.78
CA LEU A 59 3.40 24.29 -16.49
C LEU A 59 4.35 23.11 -16.20
N GLY A 60 5.64 23.34 -16.07
CA GLY A 60 6.65 22.37 -15.69
C GLY A 60 6.46 21.88 -14.26
N HIS A 61 6.22 22.80 -13.33
CA HIS A 61 5.85 22.49 -11.95
C HIS A 61 4.52 21.73 -11.91
N ALA A 62 3.54 22.19 -12.65
CA ALA A 62 2.28 21.50 -12.82
C ALA A 62 2.43 20.15 -13.55
N ALA A 63 3.41 19.94 -14.44
CA ALA A 63 3.71 18.66 -15.09
C ALA A 63 4.54 17.71 -14.22
N SER A 64 5.34 18.21 -13.30
CA SER A 64 6.08 17.40 -12.31
C SER A 64 5.23 16.96 -11.12
N VAL A 65 4.07 17.57 -10.91
CA VAL A 65 3.05 17.17 -9.91
C VAL A 65 2.17 16.07 -10.49
N TRP A 66 2.75 14.89 -10.71
CA TRP A 66 1.99 13.74 -11.20
C TRP A 66 1.22 13.06 -10.09
N THR A 67 -0.07 12.83 -10.32
CA THR A 67 -0.78 11.69 -9.77
C THR A 67 -0.52 10.54 -10.72
N GLU A 68 0.21 9.55 -10.26
CA GLU A 68 0.37 8.32 -11.03
C GLU A 68 -0.99 7.64 -11.14
N THR A 69 -1.25 7.00 -12.28
CA THR A 69 -2.46 6.21 -12.50
C THR A 69 -2.62 5.22 -11.34
N PRO A 70 -3.81 5.06 -10.76
CA PRO A 70 -4.02 4.13 -9.65
C PRO A 70 -3.63 2.72 -10.09
N VAL A 71 -2.83 2.05 -9.28
CA VAL A 71 -2.50 0.66 -9.51
C VAL A 71 -3.69 -0.18 -9.09
N VAL A 72 -4.26 -0.90 -10.04
CA VAL A 72 -5.52 -1.60 -9.88
C VAL A 72 -5.35 -3.09 -10.03
N LEU A 73 -5.83 -3.79 -9.03
CA LEU A 73 -5.89 -5.23 -8.94
C LEU A 73 -7.32 -5.69 -9.13
N SER A 74 -7.61 -6.44 -10.16
CA SER A 74 -8.98 -6.92 -10.36
C SER A 74 -9.01 -8.34 -10.92
N ASN A 75 -9.96 -9.09 -10.43
CA ASN A 75 -10.40 -10.33 -11.06
C ASN A 75 -11.38 -10.01 -12.19
N PHE A 76 -11.32 -10.79 -13.27
CA PHE A 76 -12.28 -10.76 -14.36
C PHE A 76 -13.69 -11.29 -14.00
N ARG A 77 -14.02 -11.46 -12.70
CA ARG A 77 -15.39 -11.78 -12.28
C ARG A 77 -16.36 -10.66 -12.61
N VAL A 78 -15.89 -9.39 -12.50
CA VAL A 78 -16.64 -8.22 -12.95
C VAL A 78 -16.08 -7.81 -14.32
N LYS A 79 -16.87 -7.89 -15.36
CA LYS A 79 -16.50 -7.37 -16.68
C LYS A 79 -16.41 -5.84 -16.58
N PRO A 80 -15.35 -5.21 -17.12
CA PRO A 80 -15.31 -3.76 -17.23
C PRO A 80 -16.58 -3.25 -17.91
N TRP A 81 -17.22 -2.25 -17.31
CA TRP A 81 -18.51 -1.77 -17.78
C TRP A 81 -18.65 -0.25 -17.71
N TRP A 82 -17.92 0.37 -16.77
CA TRP A 82 -18.10 1.78 -16.44
C TRP A 82 -17.75 2.70 -17.61
N PHE A 83 -16.62 2.46 -18.26
CA PHE A 83 -16.14 3.31 -19.36
C PHE A 83 -17.03 3.25 -20.60
N GLU A 84 -17.74 2.14 -20.81
CA GLU A 84 -18.74 2.02 -21.88
C GLU A 84 -20.04 2.69 -21.50
N LYS A 85 -20.44 2.60 -20.24
CA LYS A 85 -21.73 3.08 -19.74
C LYS A 85 -21.69 4.56 -19.31
N LYS A 86 -20.55 5.07 -18.79
CA LYS A 86 -20.40 6.46 -18.33
C LYS A 86 -20.91 7.50 -19.34
N PRO A 87 -20.60 7.41 -20.65
CA PRO A 87 -21.14 8.36 -21.65
C PRO A 87 -22.65 8.29 -21.83
N LEU A 88 -23.29 7.18 -21.44
CA LEU A 88 -24.75 6.98 -21.59
C LEU A 88 -25.53 7.47 -20.33
N ILE A 89 -24.84 7.73 -19.21
CA ILE A 89 -25.42 8.24 -17.95
C ILE A 89 -25.41 9.78 -17.94
N GLU A 90 -25.92 10.41 -18.96
CA GLU A 90 -26.02 11.86 -19.01
C GLU A 90 -27.37 12.40 -18.54
N PRO A 91 -27.40 13.49 -17.76
CA PRO A 91 -26.28 14.15 -17.08
C PRO A 91 -25.94 13.47 -15.75
N MET A 92 -24.66 13.21 -15.46
CA MET A 92 -24.19 12.69 -14.17
C MET A 92 -24.40 13.71 -13.05
N ARG A 93 -25.59 13.75 -12.46
CA ARG A 93 -26.06 14.85 -11.61
C ARG A 93 -25.33 14.94 -10.28
N PHE A 94 -25.02 13.80 -9.64
CA PHE A 94 -24.27 13.80 -8.39
C PHE A 94 -22.79 14.10 -8.61
N TRP A 95 -22.15 13.39 -9.56
CA TRP A 95 -20.72 13.58 -9.80
C TRP A 95 -20.37 14.97 -10.29
N ARG A 96 -21.08 15.53 -11.27
CA ARG A 96 -20.78 16.86 -11.81
C ARG A 96 -20.94 17.97 -10.76
N ARG A 97 -21.93 17.85 -9.85
CA ARG A 97 -22.09 18.79 -8.74
C ARG A 97 -20.95 18.66 -7.74
N TYR A 98 -20.55 17.42 -7.40
CA TYR A 98 -19.45 17.17 -6.49
C TYR A 98 -18.12 17.66 -7.06
N ARG A 99 -17.84 17.39 -8.34
CA ARG A 99 -16.65 17.91 -9.03
C ARG A 99 -16.60 19.44 -8.98
N ARG A 100 -17.72 20.12 -9.26
CA ARG A 100 -17.82 21.59 -9.19
C ARG A 100 -17.62 22.11 -7.76
N TYR A 101 -18.12 21.43 -6.76
CA TYR A 101 -17.89 21.76 -5.35
C TYR A 101 -16.39 21.64 -4.98
N LEU A 102 -15.72 20.59 -5.39
CA LEU A 102 -14.28 20.43 -5.17
C LEU A 102 -13.48 21.54 -5.86
N GLU A 103 -13.87 21.97 -7.05
CA GLU A 103 -13.27 23.06 -7.78
C GLU A 103 -13.45 24.41 -7.06
N GLN A 104 -14.68 24.79 -6.74
CA GLN A 104 -15.02 26.15 -6.29
C GLN A 104 -14.84 26.37 -4.79
N GLU A 105 -15.25 25.40 -3.97
CA GLU A 105 -15.25 25.53 -2.51
C GLU A 105 -14.00 24.95 -1.86
N LYS A 106 -13.43 23.88 -2.44
CA LYS A 106 -12.19 23.28 -1.92
C LYS A 106 -10.95 23.73 -2.69
N ASN A 107 -11.11 24.55 -3.74
CA ASN A 107 -10.03 25.11 -4.56
C ASN A 107 -9.08 24.03 -5.11
N LEU A 108 -9.62 22.85 -5.47
CA LEU A 108 -8.84 21.85 -6.15
C LEU A 108 -8.57 22.31 -7.59
N ARG A 109 -7.34 22.14 -8.05
CA ARG A 109 -6.96 22.43 -9.42
C ARG A 109 -7.46 21.36 -10.39
N ASP A 110 -7.63 21.68 -11.66
CA ASP A 110 -8.15 20.77 -12.69
C ASP A 110 -7.48 19.39 -12.67
N ARG A 111 -6.17 19.34 -12.49
CA ARG A 111 -5.43 18.08 -12.42
C ARG A 111 -5.74 17.23 -11.19
N ASP A 112 -5.88 17.86 -10.01
CA ASP A 112 -6.26 17.14 -8.80
C ASP A 112 -7.70 16.62 -8.97
N LEU A 113 -8.56 17.37 -9.68
CA LEU A 113 -9.92 16.97 -10.04
C LEU A 113 -9.93 15.81 -11.04
N ASP A 114 -9.11 15.87 -12.08
CA ASP A 114 -8.98 14.80 -13.07
C ASP A 114 -8.44 13.52 -12.43
N ALA A 115 -7.46 13.65 -11.52
CA ALA A 115 -6.96 12.52 -10.75
C ALA A 115 -8.03 11.87 -9.87
N VAL A 116 -8.87 12.68 -9.20
CA VAL A 116 -10.02 12.15 -8.43
C VAL A 116 -11.03 11.49 -9.36
N ASP A 117 -11.28 12.04 -10.56
CA ASP A 117 -12.18 11.45 -11.56
C ASP A 117 -11.67 10.09 -12.03
N GLU A 118 -10.41 10.01 -12.45
CA GLU A 118 -9.78 8.76 -12.92
C GLU A 118 -9.74 7.69 -11.82
N GLN A 119 -9.35 8.07 -10.60
CA GLN A 119 -9.31 7.15 -9.46
C GLN A 119 -10.69 6.60 -9.13
N THR A 120 -11.68 7.45 -9.09
CA THR A 120 -13.07 7.03 -8.79
C THR A 120 -13.70 6.24 -9.93
N ASP A 121 -13.39 6.55 -11.20
CA ASP A 121 -13.75 5.73 -12.36
C ASP A 121 -13.18 4.32 -12.25
N SER A 122 -11.90 4.24 -11.89
CA SER A 122 -11.21 2.96 -11.71
C SER A 122 -11.85 2.10 -10.62
N ILE A 123 -12.35 2.71 -9.53
CA ILE A 123 -13.03 1.98 -8.45
C ILE A 123 -14.42 1.54 -8.88
N ILE A 124 -15.20 2.41 -9.53
CA ILE A 124 -16.56 2.09 -10.02
C ILE A 124 -16.53 0.96 -11.04
N ASP A 125 -15.53 0.94 -11.92
CA ASP A 125 -15.38 -0.13 -12.92
C ASP A 125 -15.08 -1.52 -12.30
N ARG A 126 -14.76 -1.58 -10.99
CA ARG A 126 -14.46 -2.81 -10.24
C ARG A 126 -15.61 -3.32 -9.39
N ILE A 127 -16.57 -2.48 -9.07
CA ILE A 127 -17.83 -2.95 -8.50
C ILE A 127 -18.80 -3.31 -9.64
N GLN A 128 -19.83 -4.10 -9.34
CA GLN A 128 -20.74 -4.59 -10.35
C GLN A 128 -21.68 -3.46 -10.85
N ASP A 129 -21.99 -3.48 -12.15
CA ASP A 129 -23.08 -2.65 -12.71
C ASP A 129 -24.39 -2.93 -11.96
N PRO A 130 -25.00 -1.93 -11.29
CA PRO A 130 -26.23 -2.12 -10.52
C PRO A 130 -27.44 -2.60 -11.36
N ALA A 131 -27.38 -2.45 -12.69
CA ALA A 131 -28.37 -2.98 -13.59
C ALA A 131 -28.23 -4.49 -13.87
N THR A 132 -27.15 -5.11 -13.44
CA THR A 132 -26.94 -6.56 -13.61
C THR A 132 -27.96 -7.32 -12.77
N THR A 133 -28.70 -8.22 -13.40
CA THR A 133 -29.71 -9.07 -12.76
C THR A 133 -29.08 -10.28 -12.06
N GLY A 134 -29.78 -10.80 -11.04
CA GLY A 134 -29.33 -11.93 -10.25
C GLY A 134 -28.40 -11.54 -9.09
N PRO A 135 -28.00 -12.51 -8.26
CA PRO A 135 -27.19 -12.26 -7.07
C PRO A 135 -25.75 -11.96 -7.40
N TRP A 136 -25.18 -10.95 -6.71
CA TRP A 136 -23.76 -10.65 -6.72
C TRP A 136 -23.31 -9.99 -5.41
N ASP A 137 -22.10 -10.36 -4.97
CA ASP A 137 -21.45 -9.86 -3.77
C ASP A 137 -19.98 -9.54 -4.09
N ILE A 138 -19.67 -8.25 -4.17
CA ILE A 138 -18.32 -7.74 -4.50
C ILE A 138 -17.66 -7.18 -3.25
N ARG A 139 -16.40 -7.58 -3.00
CA ARG A 139 -15.63 -7.12 -1.85
C ARG A 139 -14.27 -6.62 -2.28
N GLY A 140 -14.06 -5.32 -2.13
CA GLY A 140 -12.82 -4.67 -2.48
C GLY A 140 -12.25 -3.82 -1.36
N MET A 141 -11.04 -3.33 -1.61
CA MET A 141 -10.35 -2.42 -0.71
C MET A 141 -9.69 -1.29 -1.50
N VAL A 142 -9.77 -0.10 -0.94
CA VAL A 142 -9.04 1.08 -1.41
C VAL A 142 -8.00 1.47 -0.38
N VAL A 143 -6.74 1.40 -0.77
CA VAL A 143 -5.60 1.77 0.05
C VAL A 143 -5.16 3.18 -0.35
N GLY A 144 -5.06 4.06 0.62
CA GLY A 144 -4.57 5.42 0.41
C GLY A 144 -3.78 5.88 1.62
N SER A 145 -2.76 6.71 1.43
CA SER A 145 -1.89 7.17 2.52
C SER A 145 -2.64 7.94 3.62
N VAL A 146 -2.05 8.07 4.79
CA VAL A 146 -2.64 8.80 5.94
C VAL A 146 -2.87 10.26 5.55
N GLN A 147 -4.09 10.78 5.74
CA GLN A 147 -4.46 12.17 5.40
C GLN A 147 -4.27 12.53 3.91
N SER A 148 -4.41 11.58 3.00
CA SER A 148 -4.25 11.77 1.55
C SER A 148 -5.53 12.18 0.81
N GLY A 149 -6.64 12.42 1.51
CA GLY A 149 -7.91 12.78 0.89
C GLY A 149 -8.86 11.61 0.59
N LYS A 150 -8.71 10.46 1.27
CA LYS A 150 -9.60 9.29 1.11
C LYS A 150 -11.09 9.62 1.18
N THR A 151 -11.47 10.55 2.07
CA THR A 151 -12.88 10.99 2.18
C THR A 151 -13.38 11.61 0.88
N ALA A 152 -12.60 12.49 0.24
CA ALA A 152 -12.96 13.09 -1.03
C ALA A 152 -13.09 12.01 -2.12
N ASN A 153 -12.24 10.99 -2.10
CA ASN A 153 -12.31 9.88 -3.02
C ASN A 153 -13.61 9.07 -2.84
N TYR A 154 -13.95 8.61 -1.61
CA TYR A 154 -15.18 7.81 -1.46
C TYR A 154 -16.47 8.61 -1.66
N VAL A 155 -16.50 9.92 -1.38
CA VAL A 155 -17.64 10.77 -1.75
C VAL A 155 -17.81 10.82 -3.28
N GLY A 156 -16.71 10.88 -4.03
CA GLY A 156 -16.72 10.76 -5.48
C GLY A 156 -17.24 9.41 -5.98
N VAL A 157 -16.78 8.31 -5.36
CA VAL A 157 -17.28 6.95 -5.65
C VAL A 157 -18.78 6.83 -5.37
N ILE A 158 -19.26 7.34 -4.23
CA ILE A 158 -20.69 7.34 -3.90
C ILE A 158 -21.47 8.17 -4.92
N SER A 159 -20.98 9.35 -5.32
CA SER A 159 -21.64 10.20 -6.32
C SER A 159 -21.81 9.48 -7.65
N LYS A 160 -20.76 8.83 -8.17
CA LYS A 160 -20.81 8.04 -9.40
C LYS A 160 -21.68 6.78 -9.26
N ALA A 161 -21.64 6.11 -8.12
CA ALA A 161 -22.50 4.95 -7.86
C ALA A 161 -23.99 5.31 -7.85
N LEU A 162 -24.35 6.46 -7.27
CA LEU A 162 -25.72 7.00 -7.29
C LEU A 162 -26.16 7.35 -8.72
N ASP A 163 -25.30 7.97 -9.51
CA ASP A 163 -25.55 8.25 -10.94
C ASP A 163 -25.71 6.95 -11.75
N ALA A 164 -24.97 5.89 -11.40
CA ALA A 164 -25.07 4.57 -12.03
C ALA A 164 -26.34 3.80 -11.65
N GLY A 165 -26.99 4.14 -10.52
CA GLY A 165 -28.24 3.52 -10.11
C GLY A 165 -28.21 2.70 -8.82
N TYR A 166 -27.14 2.74 -8.02
CA TYR A 166 -27.15 2.22 -6.66
C TYR A 166 -28.23 2.91 -5.82
N LYS A 167 -28.95 2.15 -5.01
CA LYS A 167 -30.16 2.63 -4.31
C LYS A 167 -29.94 2.85 -2.83
N ILE A 168 -29.10 2.06 -2.22
CA ILE A 168 -28.83 2.14 -0.79
C ILE A 168 -27.32 2.32 -0.59
N VAL A 169 -26.96 3.36 0.17
CA VAL A 169 -25.57 3.65 0.54
C VAL A 169 -25.44 3.64 2.04
N ILE A 170 -24.52 2.81 2.56
CA ILE A 170 -24.19 2.77 3.99
C ILE A 170 -22.72 3.12 4.15
N VAL A 171 -22.41 4.20 4.90
CA VAL A 171 -21.06 4.60 5.22
C VAL A 171 -20.77 4.27 6.69
N LEU A 172 -19.84 3.36 6.92
CA LEU A 172 -19.35 2.98 8.25
C LEU A 172 -18.20 3.92 8.63
N ALA A 173 -18.48 4.91 9.49
CA ALA A 173 -17.57 6.03 9.78
C ALA A 173 -16.85 5.87 11.13
N GLY A 174 -15.92 4.94 11.25
CA GLY A 174 -15.11 4.72 12.44
C GLY A 174 -15.94 4.37 13.70
N ILE A 175 -15.30 4.43 14.89
CA ILE A 175 -15.93 4.02 16.17
C ILE A 175 -16.40 5.22 17.04
N HIS A 176 -15.95 6.44 16.74
CA HIS A 176 -16.23 7.63 17.53
C HIS A 176 -17.37 8.47 16.96
N LYS A 177 -18.21 9.04 17.85
CA LYS A 177 -19.36 9.87 17.48
C LYS A 177 -18.95 11.11 16.65
N ASN A 178 -17.88 11.78 17.05
CA ASN A 178 -17.38 12.99 16.37
C ASN A 178 -16.92 12.69 14.94
N LEU A 179 -16.23 11.54 14.73
CA LEU A 179 -15.79 11.13 13.41
C LEU A 179 -17.00 10.83 12.50
N ARG A 180 -18.00 10.14 13.04
CA ARG A 180 -19.27 9.91 12.32
C ARG A 180 -19.95 11.23 11.94
N ALA A 181 -20.04 12.20 12.88
CA ALA A 181 -20.63 13.50 12.62
C ALA A 181 -19.88 14.26 11.53
N GLN A 182 -18.53 14.30 11.59
CA GLN A 182 -17.70 14.91 10.54
C GLN A 182 -17.85 14.22 9.18
N THR A 183 -17.98 12.89 9.15
CA THR A 183 -18.25 12.17 7.92
C THR A 183 -19.62 12.53 7.35
N GLN A 184 -20.63 12.64 8.21
CA GLN A 184 -21.97 13.09 7.78
C GLN A 184 -21.92 14.51 7.20
N GLU A 185 -21.23 15.46 7.87
CA GLU A 185 -21.06 16.82 7.36
C GLU A 185 -20.45 16.84 5.94
N ARG A 186 -19.45 15.98 5.68
CA ARG A 186 -18.86 15.87 4.35
C ARG A 186 -19.78 15.26 3.31
N ILE A 187 -20.65 14.33 3.72
CA ILE A 187 -21.72 13.77 2.86
C ILE A 187 -22.80 14.84 2.61
N ASP A 188 -23.16 15.63 3.64
CA ASP A 188 -24.10 16.72 3.52
C ASP A 188 -23.58 17.78 2.53
N GLU A 189 -22.31 18.17 2.64
CA GLU A 189 -21.67 19.10 1.73
C GLU A 189 -21.51 18.57 0.31
N GLY A 190 -21.04 17.31 0.17
CA GLY A 190 -20.64 16.74 -1.12
C GLY A 190 -21.75 16.07 -1.91
N ILE A 191 -22.83 15.62 -1.27
CA ILE A 191 -23.89 14.80 -1.89
C ILE A 191 -25.27 15.38 -1.65
N LEU A 192 -25.66 15.64 -0.37
CA LEU A 192 -27.01 16.09 -0.03
C LEU A 192 -27.26 17.53 -0.43
N GLY A 193 -26.32 18.42 -0.20
CA GLY A 193 -26.43 19.85 -0.48
C GLY A 193 -27.22 20.65 0.58
N PHE A 194 -27.55 20.02 1.71
CA PHE A 194 -28.21 20.66 2.84
C PHE A 194 -27.74 20.05 4.17
N ASP A 195 -27.88 20.84 5.26
CA ASP A 195 -27.62 20.34 6.62
C ASP A 195 -28.68 19.30 7.01
N SER A 196 -28.26 18.06 7.18
CA SER A 196 -29.14 16.92 7.49
C SER A 196 -29.86 17.04 8.85
N GLN A 197 -29.43 17.94 9.75
CA GLN A 197 -30.17 18.26 10.97
C GLN A 197 -31.50 18.96 10.69
N HIS A 198 -31.58 19.70 9.56
CA HIS A 198 -32.73 20.46 9.11
C HIS A 198 -33.44 19.80 7.91
N ARG A 199 -33.48 18.46 7.88
CA ARG A 199 -34.02 17.67 6.77
C ARG A 199 -35.45 18.08 6.34
N MET A 200 -36.31 18.53 7.29
CA MET A 200 -37.70 18.94 7.02
C MET A 200 -37.73 20.28 6.26
N ASP A 201 -36.71 21.11 6.42
CA ASP A 201 -36.58 22.45 5.85
C ASP A 201 -35.51 22.50 4.72
N GLN A 202 -35.22 21.39 4.08
CA GLN A 202 -34.14 21.24 3.10
C GLN A 202 -34.20 22.24 1.93
N ASN A 203 -35.38 22.78 1.64
CA ASN A 203 -35.56 23.76 0.56
C ASN A 203 -35.23 25.22 0.99
N ARG A 204 -35.01 25.51 2.28
CA ARG A 204 -34.64 26.86 2.73
C ARG A 204 -33.20 27.15 2.40
N GLU A 205 -32.94 28.34 1.85
CA GLU A 205 -31.59 28.78 1.45
C GLU A 205 -30.61 28.79 2.63
N ASP A 206 -31.09 29.12 3.83
CA ASP A 206 -30.29 29.17 5.05
C ASP A 206 -29.64 27.83 5.41
N TYR A 207 -30.21 26.70 5.00
CA TYR A 207 -29.74 25.35 5.28
C TYR A 207 -29.00 24.68 4.11
N ARG A 208 -28.87 25.36 2.98
CA ARG A 208 -28.08 24.87 1.83
C ARG A 208 -26.60 24.98 2.12
N ILE A 209 -25.87 23.89 1.89
CA ILE A 209 -24.41 23.81 2.07
C ILE A 209 -23.79 23.09 0.88
N GLY A 210 -22.50 23.30 0.67
CA GLY A 210 -21.72 22.59 -0.34
C GLY A 210 -22.38 22.57 -1.72
N VAL A 211 -22.61 21.37 -2.27
CA VAL A 211 -23.23 21.20 -3.61
C VAL A 211 -24.61 21.84 -3.74
N GLY A 212 -25.30 22.08 -2.63
CA GLY A 212 -26.63 22.74 -2.64
C GLY A 212 -26.57 24.25 -2.89
N LYS A 213 -25.43 24.90 -2.70
CA LYS A 213 -25.19 26.30 -3.01
C LYS A 213 -24.84 26.54 -4.49
N LEU A 214 -24.46 25.48 -5.20
CA LEU A 214 -24.03 25.59 -6.59
C LEU A 214 -25.21 25.89 -7.52
N VAL A 215 -25.04 26.92 -8.33
CA VAL A 215 -25.98 27.27 -9.40
C VAL A 215 -25.53 26.57 -10.68
N MET A 216 -26.24 25.50 -11.07
CA MET A 216 -25.93 24.70 -12.26
C MET A 216 -27.23 24.46 -13.06
N PRO A 217 -27.70 25.48 -13.84
CA PRO A 217 -28.96 25.40 -14.57
C PRO A 217 -29.01 24.19 -15.52
N GLU A 218 -27.87 23.80 -16.09
CA GLU A 218 -27.72 22.69 -17.02
C GLU A 218 -28.01 21.31 -16.39
N LEU A 219 -27.88 21.19 -15.07
CA LEU A 219 -28.17 19.96 -14.34
C LEU A 219 -29.56 19.96 -13.68
N GLY A 220 -30.29 21.06 -13.75
CA GLY A 220 -31.59 21.20 -13.07
C GLY A 220 -31.49 21.23 -11.54
N LEU A 221 -32.54 20.82 -10.85
CA LEU A 221 -32.55 20.73 -9.39
C LEU A 221 -31.63 19.59 -8.88
N PRO A 222 -31.05 19.72 -7.69
CA PRO A 222 -30.32 18.62 -7.07
C PRO A 222 -31.19 17.34 -7.00
N PRO A 223 -30.60 16.17 -7.29
CA PRO A 223 -31.35 14.91 -7.18
C PRO A 223 -31.82 14.69 -5.72
N SER A 224 -33.01 14.17 -5.57
CA SER A 224 -33.55 13.83 -4.24
C SER A 224 -32.88 12.58 -3.70
N ILE A 225 -32.33 12.67 -2.49
CA ILE A 225 -31.75 11.55 -1.74
C ILE A 225 -32.21 11.65 -0.28
N THR A 226 -32.54 10.53 0.34
CA THR A 226 -33.08 10.49 1.70
C THR A 226 -32.00 10.10 2.71
N PRO A 227 -31.48 11.04 3.54
CA PRO A 227 -30.63 10.67 4.66
C PRO A 227 -31.47 10.07 5.81
N LEU A 228 -31.01 8.96 6.38
CA LEU A 228 -31.61 8.37 7.59
C LEU A 228 -30.81 8.67 8.87
N THR A 229 -29.69 9.35 8.74
CA THR A 229 -28.80 9.87 9.79
C THR A 229 -28.57 11.36 9.58
N ASN A 230 -28.06 12.07 10.58
CA ASN A 230 -27.79 13.52 10.47
C ASN A 230 -26.44 13.91 11.09
N SER A 231 -25.98 15.16 10.86
CA SER A 231 -24.69 15.68 11.26
C SER A 231 -24.54 15.95 12.77
N SER A 232 -25.61 15.89 13.58
CA SER A 232 -25.49 16.04 15.03
C SER A 232 -24.68 14.91 15.67
N ILE A 233 -24.00 15.17 16.78
CA ILE A 233 -23.20 14.17 17.50
C ILE A 233 -24.01 12.90 17.86
N ASN A 234 -25.29 13.05 18.10
CA ASN A 234 -26.22 11.96 18.42
C ASN A 234 -27.09 11.54 17.22
N GLY A 235 -26.81 12.04 16.02
CA GLY A 235 -27.54 11.79 14.78
C GLY A 235 -27.31 10.43 14.13
N ASP A 236 -26.83 9.43 14.86
CA ASP A 236 -26.61 8.06 14.40
C ASP A 236 -27.95 7.31 14.24
N PHE A 237 -27.93 6.15 13.57
CA PHE A 237 -29.15 5.36 13.35
C PHE A 237 -29.64 4.69 14.64
N THR A 238 -30.73 5.25 15.21
CA THR A 238 -31.31 4.82 16.50
C THR A 238 -32.55 3.95 16.32
N ALA A 239 -33.02 3.34 17.39
CA ALA A 239 -34.28 2.58 17.41
C ALA A 239 -35.49 3.44 17.00
N GLY A 240 -35.49 4.74 17.32
CA GLY A 240 -36.54 5.68 16.91
C GLY A 240 -36.52 5.99 15.40
N ALA A 241 -35.36 5.90 14.76
CA ALA A 241 -35.22 6.07 13.31
C ALA A 241 -35.82 4.88 12.52
N GLN A 242 -36.02 3.72 13.16
CA GLN A 242 -36.70 2.55 12.55
C GLN A 242 -38.14 2.80 12.20
N THR A 243 -38.80 3.74 12.87
CA THR A 243 -40.21 4.11 12.61
C THR A 243 -40.37 5.04 11.41
N VAL A 244 -39.27 5.56 10.86
CA VAL A 244 -39.30 6.34 9.64
C VAL A 244 -39.54 5.38 8.47
N THR A 245 -40.76 5.38 7.97
CA THR A 245 -41.20 4.72 6.73
C THR A 245 -40.58 5.41 5.53
N ALA A 246 -39.24 5.34 5.38
CA ALA A 246 -38.60 5.65 4.11
C ALA A 246 -39.03 4.53 3.15
N SER A 247 -39.84 4.87 2.19
CA SER A 247 -40.25 3.92 1.14
C SER A 247 -38.97 3.50 0.40
N LEU A 248 -38.61 2.24 0.49
CA LEU A 248 -37.48 1.66 -0.28
C LEU A 248 -37.75 1.74 -1.80
N SER A 249 -38.99 1.99 -2.22
CA SER A 249 -39.36 2.23 -3.61
C SER A 249 -39.19 3.68 -4.08
N GLY A 250 -38.73 4.58 -3.20
CA GLY A 250 -38.47 5.99 -3.50
C GLY A 250 -37.10 6.24 -4.15
N GLY A 251 -36.58 7.45 -3.94
CA GLY A 251 -35.21 7.81 -4.34
C GLY A 251 -34.14 7.08 -3.54
N PRO A 252 -32.84 7.29 -3.87
CA PRO A 252 -31.73 6.70 -3.11
C PRO A 252 -31.75 7.05 -1.62
N ILE A 253 -31.26 6.14 -0.80
CA ILE A 253 -31.16 6.26 0.66
C ILE A 253 -29.67 6.24 1.06
N ILE A 254 -29.31 7.13 2.01
CA ILE A 254 -27.97 7.16 2.56
C ILE A 254 -27.95 7.15 4.09
N LEU A 255 -27.08 6.36 4.68
CA LEU A 255 -26.84 6.27 6.11
C LEU A 255 -25.36 6.45 6.42
N VAL A 256 -25.03 7.28 7.42
CA VAL A 256 -23.66 7.40 7.96
C VAL A 256 -23.70 6.96 9.42
N VAL A 257 -23.13 5.81 9.71
CA VAL A 257 -23.22 5.16 11.02
C VAL A 257 -21.85 4.86 11.60
N LYS A 258 -21.73 4.91 12.93
CA LYS A 258 -20.50 4.46 13.59
C LYS A 258 -20.43 2.94 13.66
N LYS A 259 -19.23 2.39 13.64
CA LYS A 259 -18.95 0.96 13.83
C LYS A 259 -19.18 0.55 15.28
N ASN A 260 -20.43 0.34 15.64
CA ASN A 260 -20.87 -0.06 16.97
C ASN A 260 -22.07 -1.01 16.88
N LYS A 261 -22.17 -1.92 17.84
CA LYS A 261 -23.21 -2.96 17.92
C LYS A 261 -24.63 -2.41 17.78
N SER A 262 -24.98 -1.31 18.47
CA SER A 262 -26.36 -0.81 18.50
C SER A 262 -26.84 -0.26 17.16
N PRO A 263 -26.13 0.69 16.49
CA PRO A 263 -26.55 1.17 15.18
C PRO A 263 -26.65 0.06 14.13
N LEU A 264 -25.68 -0.86 14.09
CA LEU A 264 -25.66 -1.96 13.11
C LEU A 264 -26.84 -2.91 13.33
N LYS A 265 -27.14 -3.30 14.57
CA LYS A 265 -28.33 -4.10 14.89
C LYS A 265 -29.65 -3.38 14.56
N ASN A 266 -29.70 -2.06 14.75
CA ASN A 266 -30.87 -1.28 14.37
C ASN A 266 -31.12 -1.27 12.87
N ILE A 267 -30.01 -1.21 12.06
CA ILE A 267 -30.10 -1.34 10.60
C ILE A 267 -30.62 -2.73 10.23
N SER A 268 -30.07 -3.81 10.79
CA SER A 268 -30.53 -5.19 10.51
C SER A 268 -32.03 -5.33 10.78
N LYS A 269 -32.53 -4.81 11.91
CA LYS A 269 -33.96 -4.82 12.25
C LYS A 269 -34.82 -3.97 11.30
N TRP A 270 -34.31 -2.77 10.94
CA TRP A 270 -35.02 -1.92 9.98
C TRP A 270 -35.17 -2.59 8.62
N LEU A 271 -34.12 -3.25 8.15
CA LEU A 271 -34.14 -3.99 6.88
C LEU A 271 -35.12 -5.18 6.92
N GLU A 272 -35.27 -5.85 8.06
CA GLU A 272 -36.30 -6.91 8.24
C GLU A 272 -37.72 -6.39 8.06
N VAL A 273 -38.01 -5.25 8.68
CA VAL A 273 -39.34 -4.61 8.58
C VAL A 273 -39.58 -4.08 7.15
N ALA A 274 -38.55 -3.43 6.58
CA ALA A 274 -38.65 -2.83 5.25
C ALA A 274 -38.78 -3.88 4.13
N SER A 275 -38.13 -5.04 4.26
CA SER A 275 -38.26 -6.16 3.31
C SER A 275 -39.67 -6.75 3.32
N GLY A 276 -40.32 -6.84 4.48
CA GLY A 276 -41.74 -7.24 4.61
C GLY A 276 -42.68 -6.32 3.85
N GLN A 277 -42.45 -5.01 3.85
CA GLN A 277 -43.21 -4.03 3.08
C GLN A 277 -43.07 -4.15 1.56
N LEU A 278 -41.96 -4.70 1.06
CA LEU A 278 -41.73 -4.98 -0.36
C LEU A 278 -42.34 -6.29 -0.85
N GLY A 279 -43.12 -6.99 0.00
CA GLY A 279 -43.78 -8.24 -0.36
C GLY A 279 -42.92 -9.50 -0.28
N HIS A 280 -41.70 -9.40 0.26
CA HIS A 280 -40.86 -10.57 0.57
C HIS A 280 -41.41 -11.28 1.83
N GLN A 281 -42.39 -12.18 1.66
CA GLN A 281 -43.14 -12.80 2.75
C GLN A 281 -42.37 -13.84 3.58
N ALA A 282 -41.23 -14.32 3.15
CA ALA A 282 -40.44 -15.29 3.90
C ALA A 282 -39.35 -14.60 4.70
N SER A 283 -39.29 -14.82 6.01
CA SER A 283 -38.18 -14.42 6.87
C SER A 283 -36.88 -15.03 6.29
N GLY A 284 -35.92 -14.19 5.89
CA GLY A 284 -34.63 -14.64 5.36
C GLY A 284 -34.41 -14.47 3.85
N THR A 285 -35.45 -14.12 3.06
CA THR A 285 -35.26 -13.83 1.64
C THR A 285 -34.44 -12.55 1.43
N PRO A 286 -33.39 -12.56 0.61
CA PRO A 286 -32.60 -11.35 0.31
C PRO A 286 -33.43 -10.29 -0.41
N ILE A 287 -33.16 -9.02 -0.14
CA ILE A 287 -33.77 -7.87 -0.80
C ILE A 287 -33.24 -7.79 -2.24
N SER A 288 -34.14 -7.92 -3.22
CA SER A 288 -33.81 -7.87 -4.65
C SER A 288 -34.12 -6.50 -5.27
N GLY A 289 -33.42 -6.14 -6.35
CA GLY A 289 -33.63 -4.90 -7.11
C GLY A 289 -33.23 -3.60 -6.41
N LEU A 290 -32.57 -3.68 -5.27
CA LEU A 290 -32.05 -2.55 -4.50
C LEU A 290 -30.55 -2.71 -4.26
N PRO A 291 -29.67 -2.43 -5.24
CA PRO A 291 -28.23 -2.57 -5.08
C PRO A 291 -27.69 -1.74 -3.91
N LEU A 292 -26.97 -2.42 -3.01
CA LEU A 292 -26.29 -1.82 -1.85
C LEU A 292 -24.84 -1.46 -2.20
N LEU A 293 -24.44 -0.23 -1.85
CA LEU A 293 -23.02 0.14 -1.71
C LEU A 293 -22.69 0.38 -0.24
N MET A 294 -21.76 -0.38 0.31
CA MET A 294 -21.25 -0.18 1.66
C MET A 294 -19.81 0.31 1.61
N ILE A 295 -19.56 1.50 2.14
CA ILE A 295 -18.23 2.08 2.32
C ILE A 295 -17.82 1.92 3.77
N ASP A 296 -16.68 1.31 4.02
CA ASP A 296 -16.14 1.10 5.37
C ASP A 296 -14.86 1.93 5.55
N ASP A 297 -15.00 3.12 6.14
CA ASP A 297 -13.85 3.99 6.44
C ASP A 297 -13.09 3.48 7.66
N GLU A 298 -11.77 3.49 7.63
CA GLU A 298 -10.88 2.82 8.59
C GLU A 298 -11.22 1.31 8.72
N ALA A 299 -11.27 0.60 7.59
CA ALA A 299 -11.64 -0.82 7.54
C ALA A 299 -10.67 -1.75 8.32
N ASP A 300 -9.45 -1.29 8.61
CA ASP A 300 -8.49 -1.97 9.49
C ASP A 300 -8.88 -1.93 10.97
N ASN A 301 -9.93 -1.17 11.33
CA ASN A 301 -10.35 -0.96 12.71
C ASN A 301 -11.80 -1.39 12.95
N ALA A 302 -12.00 -2.27 13.93
CA ALA A 302 -13.27 -2.81 14.40
C ALA A 302 -14.05 -3.71 13.42
N SER A 303 -13.81 -3.61 12.10
CA SER A 303 -14.48 -4.44 11.08
C SER A 303 -13.86 -5.84 10.99
N ILE A 304 -12.61 -6.01 11.40
CA ILE A 304 -11.89 -7.28 11.32
C ILE A 304 -12.36 -8.23 12.42
N ASN A 305 -12.52 -9.50 12.06
CA ASN A 305 -12.79 -10.55 13.05
C ASN A 305 -11.51 -10.91 13.83
N THR A 306 -11.35 -10.37 15.03
CA THR A 306 -10.18 -10.62 15.90
C THR A 306 -10.31 -11.87 16.76
N LYS A 307 -11.41 -12.61 16.65
CA LYS A 307 -11.65 -13.88 17.35
C LYS A 307 -11.36 -15.11 16.49
N ASP A 308 -11.27 -14.93 15.17
CA ASP A 308 -10.92 -16.00 14.24
C ASP A 308 -9.48 -16.46 14.47
N ARG A 309 -9.27 -17.77 14.70
CA ARG A 309 -7.97 -18.37 14.96
C ARG A 309 -7.80 -19.65 14.15
N PRO A 310 -6.60 -19.93 13.63
CA PRO A 310 -6.31 -21.20 12.98
C PRO A 310 -6.51 -22.37 14.00
N ASN A 311 -7.00 -23.50 13.52
CA ASN A 311 -7.23 -24.73 14.28
C ASN A 311 -8.27 -24.65 15.43
N VAL A 312 -9.16 -23.66 15.42
CA VAL A 312 -10.33 -23.60 16.31
C VAL A 312 -11.57 -23.87 15.49
N GLU A 313 -12.41 -24.80 15.95
CA GLU A 313 -13.69 -25.08 15.30
C GLU A 313 -14.54 -23.82 15.21
N ASP A 314 -15.22 -23.67 14.09
CA ASP A 314 -16.01 -22.48 13.78
C ASP A 314 -17.29 -22.49 14.62
N ASP A 315 -17.30 -21.70 15.71
CA ASP A 315 -18.42 -21.53 16.65
C ASP A 315 -18.88 -20.05 16.63
N GLU A 316 -20.14 -19.79 16.98
CA GLU A 316 -20.72 -18.45 17.10
C GLU A 316 -19.91 -17.51 18.02
N THR A 317 -19.13 -18.06 18.98
CA THR A 317 -18.28 -17.32 19.88
C THR A 317 -17.02 -16.75 19.22
N ASN A 318 -16.62 -17.30 18.06
CA ASN A 318 -15.39 -16.95 17.34
C ASN A 318 -15.52 -15.81 16.33
N ILE A 319 -16.60 -15.04 16.39
CA ILE A 319 -16.82 -13.86 15.56
C ILE A 319 -17.06 -12.60 16.41
N THR A 320 -16.45 -11.49 16.02
CA THR A 320 -16.68 -10.21 16.69
C THR A 320 -18.03 -9.65 16.31
N THR A 321 -18.75 -9.05 17.26
CA THR A 321 -20.12 -8.57 17.03
C THR A 321 -20.23 -7.56 15.89
N ILE A 322 -19.23 -6.70 15.70
CA ILE A 322 -19.24 -5.69 14.63
C ILE A 322 -19.08 -6.37 13.27
N ASN A 323 -18.11 -7.26 13.11
CA ASN A 323 -17.90 -8.04 11.89
C ASN A 323 -19.17 -8.85 11.55
N LYS A 324 -19.75 -9.55 12.54
CA LYS A 324 -20.99 -10.31 12.40
C LYS A 324 -22.15 -9.46 11.84
N GLU A 325 -22.40 -8.30 12.41
CA GLU A 325 -23.50 -7.43 11.96
C GLU A 325 -23.25 -6.82 10.57
N ILE A 326 -22.01 -6.46 10.24
CA ILE A 326 -21.66 -5.97 8.89
C ILE A 326 -21.94 -7.05 7.85
N ARG A 327 -21.48 -8.28 8.08
CA ARG A 327 -21.68 -9.42 7.19
C ARG A 327 -23.18 -9.73 7.04
N ARG A 328 -23.95 -9.74 8.13
CA ARG A 328 -25.41 -9.95 8.12
C ARG A 328 -26.14 -8.88 7.30
N ILE A 329 -25.74 -7.61 7.42
CA ILE A 329 -26.33 -6.55 6.60
C ILE A 329 -26.07 -6.80 5.12
N LEU A 330 -24.85 -7.16 4.74
CA LEU A 330 -24.48 -7.47 3.34
C LEU A 330 -25.31 -8.64 2.78
N GLN A 331 -25.50 -9.71 3.57
CA GLN A 331 -26.29 -10.88 3.15
C GLN A 331 -27.79 -10.60 3.02
N ARG A 332 -28.33 -9.52 3.62
CA ARG A 332 -29.73 -9.13 3.42
C ARG A 332 -30.03 -8.65 2.00
N PHE A 333 -29.01 -8.39 1.18
CA PHE A 333 -29.19 -7.93 -0.19
C PHE A 333 -28.75 -9.00 -1.17
N GLU A 334 -29.54 -9.21 -2.21
CA GLU A 334 -29.17 -10.04 -3.36
C GLU A 334 -27.99 -9.44 -4.12
N GLN A 335 -27.85 -8.11 -4.07
CA GLN A 335 -26.89 -7.31 -4.82
C GLN A 335 -26.16 -6.37 -3.86
N SER A 336 -24.88 -6.65 -3.56
CA SER A 336 -24.10 -5.85 -2.64
C SER A 336 -22.66 -5.63 -3.09
N ALA A 337 -22.15 -4.40 -2.89
CA ALA A 337 -20.75 -4.05 -3.01
C ALA A 337 -20.24 -3.50 -1.67
N TYR A 338 -19.16 -4.08 -1.15
CA TYR A 338 -18.45 -3.62 0.04
C TYR A 338 -17.07 -3.12 -0.36
N ILE A 339 -16.73 -1.90 0.04
CA ILE A 339 -15.42 -1.28 -0.20
C ILE A 339 -14.82 -0.82 1.12
N GLY A 340 -13.77 -1.48 1.57
CA GLY A 340 -12.98 -1.05 2.73
C GLY A 340 -11.99 0.05 2.34
N TYR A 341 -12.00 1.19 3.03
CA TYR A 341 -11.00 2.26 2.90
C TYR A 341 -10.04 2.23 4.09
N THR A 342 -8.75 2.19 3.82
CA THR A 342 -7.73 2.21 4.88
C THR A 342 -6.44 2.91 4.43
N ALA A 343 -5.67 3.43 5.40
CA ALA A 343 -4.30 3.88 5.17
C ALA A 343 -3.28 2.83 5.58
N THR A 344 -3.70 1.81 6.32
CA THR A 344 -2.85 0.78 6.92
C THR A 344 -3.45 -0.60 6.65
N PRO A 345 -3.28 -1.12 5.41
CA PRO A 345 -3.96 -2.33 4.96
C PRO A 345 -3.47 -3.62 5.63
N PHE A 346 -2.46 -3.50 6.50
CA PHE A 346 -1.76 -4.64 7.11
C PHE A 346 -2.71 -5.65 7.79
N ALA A 347 -3.74 -5.17 8.48
CA ALA A 347 -4.70 -6.06 9.14
C ALA A 347 -5.68 -6.73 8.16
N ASN A 348 -6.07 -6.03 7.10
CA ASN A 348 -7.07 -6.50 6.14
C ASN A 348 -6.55 -7.62 5.23
N ILE A 349 -5.25 -7.61 4.90
CA ILE A 349 -4.64 -8.64 4.06
C ILE A 349 -4.47 -9.98 4.78
N PHE A 350 -4.48 -10.00 6.12
CA PHE A 350 -4.38 -11.21 6.92
C PHE A 350 -5.74 -11.82 7.30
N ILE A 351 -6.87 -11.27 6.86
CA ILE A 351 -8.19 -11.90 6.99
C ILE A 351 -8.16 -13.23 6.21
N ASN A 352 -8.72 -14.29 6.80
CA ASN A 352 -8.80 -15.58 6.12
C ASN A 352 -9.75 -15.52 4.90
N PRO A 353 -9.27 -15.71 3.67
CA PRO A 353 -10.10 -15.62 2.47
C PRO A 353 -11.14 -16.74 2.36
N GLU A 354 -10.95 -17.85 3.07
CA GLU A 354 -11.83 -19.02 3.06
C GLU A 354 -12.84 -19.04 4.19
N ALA A 355 -12.77 -18.07 5.12
CA ALA A 355 -13.73 -17.99 6.23
C ALA A 355 -15.13 -17.70 5.71
N ASP A 356 -16.01 -18.70 5.77
CA ASP A 356 -17.42 -18.64 5.38
C ASP A 356 -18.29 -19.24 6.49
N ARG A 357 -19.46 -18.68 6.73
CA ARG A 357 -20.41 -19.14 7.77
C ARG A 357 -21.81 -19.11 7.23
N ASP A 358 -22.62 -20.11 7.59
CA ASP A 358 -23.98 -20.27 7.06
C ASP A 358 -24.86 -19.04 7.29
N GLU A 359 -24.77 -18.42 8.48
CA GLU A 359 -25.61 -17.26 8.83
C GLU A 359 -25.02 -15.90 8.43
N GLU A 360 -23.68 -15.75 8.44
CA GLU A 360 -22.97 -14.50 8.18
C GLU A 360 -22.31 -14.45 6.80
N GLY A 361 -22.17 -15.58 6.14
CA GLY A 361 -21.45 -15.71 4.87
C GLY A 361 -19.94 -15.48 4.97
N LYS A 362 -19.32 -15.15 3.84
CA LYS A 362 -17.86 -14.95 3.74
C LYS A 362 -17.38 -13.76 4.55
N ASP A 363 -16.16 -13.79 5.07
CA ASP A 363 -15.55 -12.68 5.79
C ASP A 363 -15.19 -11.51 4.87
N LEU A 364 -14.83 -10.36 5.45
CA LEU A 364 -14.59 -9.07 4.78
C LEU A 364 -13.22 -8.99 4.08
N PHE A 365 -12.62 -10.12 3.72
CA PHE A 365 -11.41 -10.15 2.91
C PHE A 365 -11.65 -9.46 1.55
N PRO A 366 -10.78 -8.57 1.08
CA PRO A 366 -10.96 -7.86 -0.19
C PRO A 366 -10.65 -8.76 -1.40
N ARG A 367 -11.44 -9.80 -1.59
CA ARG A 367 -11.18 -10.89 -2.53
C ARG A 367 -11.21 -10.51 -4.00
N ASP A 368 -11.99 -9.46 -4.35
CA ASP A 368 -12.24 -9.13 -5.75
C ASP A 368 -11.26 -8.08 -6.29
N PHE A 369 -10.90 -7.07 -5.48
CA PHE A 369 -9.94 -6.05 -5.89
C PHE A 369 -9.28 -5.32 -4.71
N ILE A 370 -8.07 -4.83 -4.95
CA ILE A 370 -7.41 -3.79 -4.16
C ILE A 370 -7.00 -2.67 -5.11
N VAL A 371 -7.36 -1.43 -4.78
CA VAL A 371 -6.94 -0.23 -5.51
C VAL A 371 -6.01 0.58 -4.61
N ASN A 372 -4.77 0.79 -5.03
CA ASN A 372 -3.85 1.68 -4.36
C ASN A 372 -3.98 3.09 -4.95
N VAL A 373 -4.59 3.99 -4.18
CA VAL A 373 -4.75 5.41 -4.54
C VAL A 373 -3.50 6.16 -4.11
N ARG A 374 -2.66 6.50 -5.08
CA ARG A 374 -1.46 7.28 -4.83
C ARG A 374 -1.83 8.76 -4.64
N PRO A 375 -1.32 9.41 -3.59
CA PRO A 375 -1.50 10.84 -3.40
C PRO A 375 -0.70 11.63 -4.43
N SER A 376 -1.01 12.91 -4.62
CA SER A 376 -0.21 13.78 -5.47
C SER A 376 1.23 13.93 -4.97
N SER A 377 2.17 14.33 -5.82
CA SER A 377 3.59 14.53 -5.45
C SER A 377 3.79 15.59 -4.34
N ARG A 378 2.80 16.46 -4.11
CA ARG A 378 2.80 17.44 -3.02
C ARG A 378 2.50 16.83 -1.64
N TYR A 379 2.08 15.57 -1.62
CA TYR A 379 1.82 14.88 -0.37
C TYR A 379 3.13 14.66 0.41
N VAL A 380 3.12 15.06 1.67
CA VAL A 380 4.22 14.85 2.61
C VAL A 380 3.92 13.58 3.39
N GLY A 381 4.47 12.48 2.91
CA GLY A 381 4.29 11.15 3.49
C GLY A 381 5.48 10.67 4.30
N PRO A 382 5.40 9.44 4.85
CA PRO A 382 6.46 8.85 5.66
C PRO A 382 7.83 8.84 4.98
N ALA A 383 7.89 8.45 3.71
CA ALA A 383 9.12 8.43 2.91
C ALA A 383 9.79 9.80 2.81
N LYS A 384 9.01 10.89 2.57
CA LYS A 384 9.56 12.25 2.55
C LYS A 384 10.00 12.75 3.92
N VAL A 385 9.30 12.38 5.00
CA VAL A 385 9.61 12.86 6.37
C VAL A 385 10.83 12.15 6.94
N PHE A 386 10.88 10.82 6.83
CA PHE A 386 11.88 10.01 7.53
C PHE A 386 12.95 9.45 6.60
N GLY A 387 12.68 9.36 5.31
CA GLY A 387 13.55 8.68 4.36
C GLY A 387 13.71 7.20 4.65
N TYR A 388 14.44 6.51 3.82
CA TYR A 388 14.93 5.15 4.02
C TYR A 388 16.07 4.85 3.06
N SER A 389 16.90 3.87 3.42
CA SER A 389 18.03 3.45 2.60
C SER A 389 17.56 2.62 1.40
N ARG A 390 18.36 2.64 0.33
CA ARG A 390 18.19 1.76 -0.80
C ARG A 390 18.25 0.29 -0.36
N ASP A 391 17.35 -0.52 -0.87
CA ASP A 391 17.40 -1.96 -0.71
C ASP A 391 17.25 -2.66 -2.07
N LEU A 392 18.38 -3.14 -2.58
CA LEU A 392 18.44 -3.83 -3.87
C LEU A 392 17.69 -5.15 -3.88
N LEU A 393 17.54 -5.81 -2.70
CA LEU A 393 16.86 -7.11 -2.60
C LEU A 393 15.38 -7.03 -2.97
N VAL A 394 14.76 -5.87 -2.76
CA VAL A 394 13.37 -5.61 -3.13
C VAL A 394 13.23 -4.56 -4.22
N GLY A 395 14.37 -4.06 -4.73
CA GLY A 395 14.43 -3.08 -5.81
C GLY A 395 13.81 -1.73 -5.44
N ILE A 396 13.95 -1.31 -4.17
CA ILE A 396 13.48 -0.01 -3.67
C ILE A 396 14.67 0.95 -3.63
N GLU A 397 14.54 2.08 -4.32
CA GLU A 397 15.54 3.15 -4.29
C GLU A 397 15.48 3.92 -2.96
N ALA A 398 16.58 4.55 -2.58
CA ALA A 398 16.63 5.36 -1.36
C ALA A 398 15.70 6.58 -1.46
N ALA A 399 15.05 6.92 -0.36
CA ALA A 399 14.33 8.17 -0.20
C ALA A 399 15.08 9.08 0.78
N ALA A 400 15.45 10.28 0.34
CA ALA A 400 16.09 11.26 1.21
C ALA A 400 15.04 11.96 2.10
N PRO A 401 15.29 12.12 3.41
CA PRO A 401 14.36 12.79 4.30
C PRO A 401 14.41 14.32 4.12
N LEU A 402 13.25 14.97 4.29
CA LEU A 402 13.18 16.42 4.43
C LEU A 402 13.86 16.88 5.74
N PRO A 403 14.49 18.08 5.77
CA PRO A 403 15.21 18.58 6.95
C PRO A 403 14.25 19.17 8.01
N ILE A 404 13.17 18.44 8.35
CA ILE A 404 12.15 18.85 9.32
C ILE A 404 12.27 18.16 10.68
N PHE A 405 13.06 17.09 10.78
CA PHE A 405 13.29 16.34 12.00
C PHE A 405 14.24 17.09 12.97
N ARG A 406 13.87 17.07 14.27
CA ARG A 406 14.68 17.60 15.39
C ARG A 406 14.78 16.54 16.50
N PRO A 407 15.98 16.07 16.85
CA PRO A 407 16.15 15.01 17.84
C PRO A 407 15.83 15.52 19.25
N VAL A 408 15.08 14.70 20.00
CA VAL A 408 14.76 14.95 21.42
C VAL A 408 15.52 13.96 22.28
N ASN A 409 16.45 14.46 23.11
CA ASN A 409 17.32 13.65 23.98
C ASN A 409 17.20 14.01 25.47
N ASP A 410 16.35 15.02 25.83
CA ASP A 410 16.22 15.61 27.14
C ASP A 410 14.88 15.32 27.82
N HIS A 411 14.11 14.38 27.30
CA HIS A 411 12.73 14.15 27.70
C HIS A 411 12.55 13.20 28.90
N GLU A 412 13.54 12.35 29.21
CA GLU A 412 13.37 11.21 30.10
C GLU A 412 12.94 11.60 31.52
N LEU A 413 13.39 12.75 32.05
CA LEU A 413 13.00 13.24 33.39
C LEU A 413 11.53 13.68 33.42
N ALA A 414 11.10 14.43 32.41
CA ALA A 414 9.74 14.94 32.32
C ALA A 414 8.73 13.92 31.78
N PHE A 415 9.14 13.11 30.79
CA PHE A 415 8.29 12.18 30.05
C PHE A 415 8.92 10.80 29.91
N PRO A 416 9.17 10.06 31.02
CA PRO A 416 9.70 8.69 30.94
C PRO A 416 8.70 7.77 30.23
N LEU A 417 9.21 6.83 29.43
CA LEU A 417 8.39 5.88 28.65
C LEU A 417 7.39 5.09 29.52
N LYS A 418 7.81 4.75 30.75
CA LYS A 418 6.97 4.04 31.73
C LYS A 418 6.72 4.94 32.93
N HIS A 419 5.53 5.52 32.98
CA HIS A 419 5.09 6.33 34.13
C HIS A 419 3.67 5.97 34.55
N LYS A 420 3.32 6.27 35.82
CA LYS A 420 1.97 6.09 36.38
C LYS A 420 1.07 7.29 36.07
N GLY A 421 -0.22 7.20 36.40
CA GLY A 421 -1.19 8.28 36.20
C GLY A 421 -0.99 9.48 37.12
N ASP A 422 -0.28 9.32 38.21
CA ASP A 422 0.08 10.37 39.19
C ASP A 422 1.38 11.10 38.86
N HIS A 423 2.10 10.66 37.82
CA HIS A 423 3.37 11.26 37.41
C HIS A 423 3.26 12.79 37.27
N ASP A 424 4.29 13.47 37.79
CA ASP A 424 4.46 14.91 37.64
C ASP A 424 5.61 15.20 36.66
N PRO A 425 5.33 15.84 35.52
CA PRO A 425 6.36 16.17 34.54
C PRO A 425 7.43 17.17 35.05
N GLY A 426 7.17 17.94 36.11
CA GLY A 426 8.10 18.94 36.59
C GLY A 426 8.34 20.08 35.58
N GLU A 427 9.61 20.39 35.30
CA GLU A 427 9.97 21.40 34.29
C GLU A 427 9.86 20.84 32.87
N LEU A 428 9.49 21.71 31.91
CA LEU A 428 9.51 21.38 30.50
C LEU A 428 10.93 21.13 29.99
N PRO A 429 11.18 20.09 29.20
CA PRO A 429 12.44 19.91 28.48
C PRO A 429 12.79 21.12 27.62
N ALA A 430 14.09 21.41 27.48
CA ALA A 430 14.54 22.49 26.61
C ALA A 430 14.05 22.35 25.16
N SER A 431 14.02 21.11 24.67
CA SER A 431 13.48 20.77 23.34
C SER A 431 11.99 21.11 23.18
N LEU A 432 11.16 20.98 24.24
CA LEU A 432 9.75 21.37 24.15
C LEU A 432 9.57 22.90 24.25
N LYS A 433 10.41 23.58 25.06
CA LYS A 433 10.44 25.04 25.07
C LYS A 433 10.84 25.60 23.70
N GLU A 434 11.83 25.01 23.04
CA GLU A 434 12.23 25.35 21.67
C GLU A 434 11.09 25.09 20.66
N ALA A 435 10.39 23.95 20.77
CA ALA A 435 9.26 23.63 19.91
C ALA A 435 8.11 24.65 20.03
N ILE A 436 7.87 25.22 21.22
CA ILE A 436 6.91 26.30 21.42
C ILE A 436 7.37 27.57 20.69
N LEU A 437 8.66 27.95 20.79
CA LEU A 437 9.23 29.09 20.06
C LEU A 437 9.14 28.87 18.54
N ALA A 438 9.45 27.67 18.07
CA ALA A 438 9.34 27.27 16.68
C ALA A 438 7.88 27.42 16.16
N PHE A 439 6.89 27.06 16.96
CA PHE A 439 5.48 27.24 16.59
C PHE A 439 5.08 28.73 16.47
N VAL A 440 5.51 29.54 17.37
CA VAL A 440 5.28 31.00 17.31
C VAL A 440 5.89 31.61 16.06
N LEU A 441 7.15 31.22 15.72
CA LEU A 441 7.83 31.60 14.47
C LEU A 441 7.07 31.16 13.24
N ALA A 442 6.62 29.89 13.19
CA ALA A 442 5.85 29.37 12.07
C ALA A 442 4.53 30.14 11.87
N CYS A 443 3.82 30.46 12.95
CA CYS A 443 2.61 31.26 12.89
C CYS A 443 2.89 32.69 12.34
N ALA A 444 3.96 33.35 12.79
CA ALA A 444 4.37 34.67 12.32
C ALA A 444 4.76 34.62 10.83
N ALA A 445 5.58 33.67 10.43
CA ALA A 445 6.02 33.52 9.04
C ALA A 445 4.84 33.24 8.07
N ARG A 446 3.87 32.42 8.44
CA ARG A 446 2.65 32.22 7.64
C ARG A 446 1.84 33.49 7.48
N ARG A 447 1.80 34.34 8.49
CA ARG A 447 1.13 35.65 8.40
C ARG A 447 1.83 36.59 7.42
N VAL A 448 3.17 36.64 7.43
CA VAL A 448 3.96 37.38 6.44
C VAL A 448 3.66 36.93 5.03
N ARG A 449 3.49 35.60 4.80
CA ARG A 449 3.09 34.99 3.51
C ARG A 449 1.63 35.23 3.11
N GLY A 450 0.89 36.09 3.84
CA GLY A 450 -0.51 36.40 3.55
C GLY A 450 -1.53 35.39 4.11
N GLN A 451 -1.12 34.32 4.79
CA GLN A 451 -2.00 33.30 5.37
C GLN A 451 -2.59 33.74 6.74
N LYS A 452 -3.07 35.00 6.85
CA LYS A 452 -3.50 35.62 8.12
C LYS A 452 -4.72 34.98 8.76
N LYS A 453 -5.59 34.35 7.94
CA LYS A 453 -6.81 33.63 8.36
C LYS A 453 -6.67 32.11 8.34
N ALA A 454 -5.49 31.63 8.08
CA ALA A 454 -5.24 30.18 8.07
C ALA A 454 -5.19 29.63 9.50
N HIS A 455 -5.66 28.39 9.66
CA HIS A 455 -5.48 27.66 10.91
C HIS A 455 -4.03 27.30 11.13
N ASN A 456 -3.58 27.31 12.37
CA ASN A 456 -2.25 26.91 12.79
C ASN A 456 -2.36 25.96 13.97
N SER A 457 -1.70 24.82 13.90
CA SER A 457 -1.71 23.85 14.97
C SER A 457 -0.32 23.38 15.33
N MET A 458 -0.10 23.20 16.63
CA MET A 458 1.02 22.46 17.19
C MET A 458 0.47 21.25 17.93
N LEU A 459 1.09 20.11 17.75
CA LEU A 459 0.77 18.87 18.47
C LEU A 459 1.77 18.62 19.59
N VAL A 460 1.29 18.40 20.81
CA VAL A 460 2.09 17.88 21.94
C VAL A 460 1.51 16.53 22.35
N HIS A 461 2.23 15.44 22.02
CA HIS A 461 1.77 14.07 22.21
C HIS A 461 2.85 13.27 22.95
N VAL A 462 2.88 13.39 24.27
CA VAL A 462 3.92 12.81 25.12
C VAL A 462 3.43 11.66 26.02
N THR A 463 2.13 11.58 26.27
CA THR A 463 1.53 10.54 27.14
C THR A 463 0.10 10.21 26.71
N TRP A 464 -0.34 8.98 27.00
CA TRP A 464 -1.74 8.55 26.78
C TRP A 464 -2.61 8.74 28.03
N ARG A 465 -2.00 9.04 29.20
CA ARG A 465 -2.68 9.17 30.48
C ARG A 465 -3.29 10.56 30.64
N THR A 466 -4.62 10.64 30.70
CA THR A 466 -5.38 11.90 30.80
C THR A 466 -4.92 12.78 31.97
N ALA A 467 -4.74 12.20 33.18
CA ALA A 467 -4.30 12.97 34.33
C ALA A 467 -2.91 13.63 34.17
N VAL A 468 -2.01 12.99 33.40
CA VAL A 468 -0.71 13.58 33.09
C VAL A 468 -0.84 14.61 31.97
N GLN A 469 -1.74 14.42 30.99
CA GLN A 469 -2.01 15.41 29.95
C GLN A 469 -2.47 16.75 30.53
N GLN A 470 -3.32 16.72 31.57
CA GLN A 470 -3.78 17.92 32.27
C GLN A 470 -2.62 18.71 32.86
N LYS A 471 -1.67 18.02 33.51
CA LYS A 471 -0.47 18.66 34.05
C LYS A 471 0.41 19.24 32.93
N VAL A 472 0.63 18.45 31.86
CA VAL A 472 1.40 18.90 30.69
C VAL A 472 0.77 20.13 30.04
N ARG A 473 -0.56 20.12 29.84
CA ARG A 473 -1.28 21.26 29.30
C ARG A 473 -1.03 22.54 30.15
N LYS A 474 -1.09 22.43 31.48
CA LYS A 474 -0.88 23.57 32.39
C LYS A 474 0.54 24.13 32.26
N ILE A 475 1.57 23.29 32.34
CA ILE A 475 2.96 23.79 32.26
C ILE A 475 3.32 24.31 30.87
N VAL A 476 2.73 23.77 29.79
CA VAL A 476 2.85 24.31 28.42
C VAL A 476 2.17 25.67 28.31
N GLU A 477 0.99 25.84 28.92
CA GLU A 477 0.26 27.09 28.94
C GLU A 477 1.03 28.18 29.73
N ASP A 478 1.56 27.82 30.89
CA ASP A 478 2.37 28.75 31.73
C ASP A 478 3.63 29.21 30.97
N GLU A 479 4.33 28.29 30.32
CA GLU A 479 5.51 28.63 29.50
C GLU A 479 5.12 29.49 28.28
N PHE A 480 4.04 29.15 27.58
CA PHE A 480 3.58 29.96 26.45
C PHE A 480 3.18 31.36 26.90
N HIS A 481 2.50 31.52 28.03
CA HIS A 481 2.16 32.83 28.58
C HIS A 481 3.42 33.64 28.95
N ARG A 482 4.47 32.98 29.46
CA ARG A 482 5.77 33.62 29.69
C ARG A 482 6.37 34.14 28.39
N VAL A 483 6.41 33.29 27.34
CA VAL A 483 6.94 33.68 26.02
C VAL A 483 6.13 34.83 25.42
N ARG A 484 4.81 34.76 25.45
CA ARG A 484 3.93 35.84 24.95
C ARG A 484 4.19 37.17 25.66
N ARG A 485 4.29 37.18 26.98
CA ARG A 485 4.61 38.38 27.77
C ARG A 485 5.96 38.96 27.35
N VAL A 486 6.99 38.11 27.22
CA VAL A 486 8.33 38.56 26.79
C VAL A 486 8.28 39.20 25.40
N ILE A 487 7.58 38.60 24.45
CA ILE A 487 7.43 39.13 23.08
C ILE A 487 6.81 40.53 23.10
N HIS A 488 5.84 40.80 23.98
CA HIS A 488 5.17 42.10 24.06
C HIS A 488 5.95 43.16 24.83
N TYR A 489 6.58 42.79 25.94
CA TYR A 489 7.02 43.78 26.91
C TYR A 489 8.52 43.77 27.22
N GLU A 490 9.25 42.75 26.83
CA GLU A 490 10.65 42.54 27.28
C GLU A 490 11.60 42.31 26.10
N LYS A 491 11.74 43.29 25.20
CA LYS A 491 12.54 43.15 23.96
C LYS A 491 14.01 42.79 24.14
N ASN A 492 14.59 43.05 25.32
CA ASN A 492 15.99 42.70 25.62
C ASN A 492 16.12 41.33 26.33
N HIS A 493 15.03 40.61 26.49
CA HIS A 493 15.06 39.26 27.13
C HIS A 493 15.72 38.22 26.21
N PRO A 494 16.50 37.28 26.74
CA PRO A 494 17.20 36.23 25.96
C PRO A 494 16.32 35.40 24.99
N VAL A 495 15.01 35.31 25.22
CA VAL A 495 14.05 34.69 24.31
C VAL A 495 14.09 35.27 22.90
N TRP A 496 14.35 36.60 22.78
CA TRP A 496 14.45 37.25 21.47
C TRP A 496 15.68 36.77 20.68
N GLU A 497 16.81 36.57 21.37
CA GLU A 497 18.01 35.99 20.79
C GLU A 497 17.77 34.52 20.38
N GLN A 498 17.06 33.75 21.22
CA GLN A 498 16.68 32.37 20.90
C GLN A 498 15.77 32.29 19.67
N LEU A 499 14.75 33.18 19.58
CA LEU A 499 13.86 33.28 18.43
C LEU A 499 14.63 33.60 17.15
N LYS A 500 15.56 34.59 17.25
CA LYS A 500 16.38 35.01 16.12
C LYS A 500 17.32 33.88 15.67
N ALA A 501 18.04 33.26 16.60
CA ALA A 501 18.94 32.17 16.31
C ALA A 501 18.19 30.97 15.67
N LEU A 502 17.03 30.59 16.22
CA LEU A 502 16.19 29.54 15.66
C LEU A 502 15.70 29.87 14.24
N TRP A 503 15.39 31.17 13.97
CA TRP A 503 15.04 31.58 12.62
C TRP A 503 16.21 31.51 11.65
N GLU A 504 17.35 32.09 11.99
CA GLU A 504 18.51 32.23 11.09
C GLU A 504 19.26 30.89 10.90
N GLU A 505 19.45 30.12 11.97
CA GLU A 505 20.28 28.92 11.95
C GLU A 505 19.49 27.66 11.55
N ASP A 506 18.20 27.58 11.85
CA ASP A 506 17.36 26.45 11.53
C ASP A 506 16.39 26.75 10.38
N TYR A 507 15.44 27.69 10.57
CA TYR A 507 14.37 27.90 9.60
C TYR A 507 14.90 28.39 8.24
N SER A 508 15.76 29.37 8.20
CA SER A 508 16.30 29.91 6.95
C SER A 508 17.05 28.83 6.15
N ARG A 509 17.90 28.05 6.83
CA ARG A 509 18.69 26.98 6.18
C ARG A 509 17.82 25.84 5.68
N SER A 510 16.86 25.37 6.48
CA SER A 510 15.97 24.29 6.09
C SER A 510 14.96 24.72 5.02
N SER A 511 14.47 25.96 5.05
CA SER A 511 13.59 26.51 4.01
C SER A 511 14.28 26.54 2.64
N THR A 512 15.56 26.92 2.59
CA THR A 512 16.32 26.91 1.33
C THR A 512 16.41 25.50 0.76
N LYS A 513 16.78 24.49 1.58
CA LYS A 513 16.85 23.10 1.15
C LYS A 513 15.49 22.54 0.70
N ILE A 514 14.42 22.85 1.41
CA ILE A 514 13.07 22.35 1.06
C ILE A 514 12.58 23.01 -0.24
N ARG A 515 12.87 24.28 -0.46
CA ARG A 515 12.55 24.96 -1.74
C ARG A 515 13.24 24.28 -2.94
N GLU A 516 14.52 23.94 -2.77
CA GLU A 516 15.28 23.22 -3.81
C GLU A 516 14.71 21.83 -4.08
N LEU A 517 14.33 21.08 -3.03
CA LEU A 517 13.81 19.72 -3.15
C LEU A 517 12.39 19.66 -3.73
N GLU A 518 11.51 20.56 -3.30
CA GLU A 518 10.08 20.51 -3.65
C GLU A 518 9.72 21.44 -4.82
N ASN A 519 10.63 22.34 -5.22
CA ASN A 519 10.42 23.33 -6.28
C ASN A 519 9.08 24.11 -6.13
N ASP A 520 8.71 24.44 -4.89
CA ASP A 520 7.43 25.14 -4.60
C ASP A 520 7.65 26.65 -4.49
N THR A 521 7.23 27.39 -5.50
CA THR A 521 7.36 28.85 -5.58
C THR A 521 6.59 29.62 -4.50
N ARG A 522 5.63 28.97 -3.82
CA ARG A 522 4.86 29.57 -2.71
C ARG A 522 5.66 29.65 -1.41
N LEU A 523 6.77 28.94 -1.31
CA LEU A 523 7.68 28.97 -0.17
C LEU A 523 8.64 30.18 -0.30
N SER A 524 8.10 31.40 -0.23
CA SER A 524 8.90 32.64 -0.34
C SER A 524 9.93 32.74 0.78
N GLU A 525 11.09 33.29 0.45
CA GLU A 525 12.11 33.62 1.45
C GLU A 525 11.66 34.78 2.32
N LEU A 526 11.90 34.68 3.63
CA LEU A 526 11.50 35.67 4.60
C LEU A 526 12.71 36.06 5.42
N THR A 527 12.80 37.38 5.72
CA THR A 527 13.86 37.92 6.61
C THR A 527 13.41 37.90 8.07
N TRP A 528 14.38 37.95 8.98
CA TRP A 528 14.08 38.06 10.40
C TRP A 528 13.23 39.28 10.74
N GLU A 529 13.49 40.43 10.11
CA GLU A 529 12.77 41.70 10.32
C GLU A 529 11.29 41.52 9.97
N GLN A 530 10.97 40.84 8.86
CA GLN A 530 9.59 40.59 8.45
C GLN A 530 8.88 39.68 9.45
N VAL A 531 9.52 38.62 9.88
CA VAL A 531 8.92 37.64 10.80
C VAL A 531 8.79 38.22 12.20
N SER A 532 9.83 38.92 12.70
CA SER A 532 9.82 39.49 14.05
C SER A 532 8.74 40.57 14.23
N ALA A 533 8.37 41.30 13.16
CA ALA A 533 7.30 42.27 13.16
C ALA A 533 5.90 41.67 13.41
N GLU A 534 5.67 40.39 13.01
CA GLU A 534 4.39 39.69 13.16
C GLU A 534 4.31 38.85 14.44
N LEU A 535 5.42 38.69 15.23
CA LEU A 535 5.47 37.77 16.38
C LEU A 535 4.40 38.12 17.44
N ALA A 536 4.23 39.39 17.81
CA ALA A 536 3.26 39.76 18.81
C ALA A 536 1.82 39.40 18.40
N VAL A 537 1.44 39.75 17.19
CA VAL A 537 0.09 39.49 16.65
C VAL A 537 -0.13 37.95 16.48
N ALA A 538 0.92 37.24 16.10
CA ALA A 538 0.84 35.77 16.00
C ALA A 538 0.64 35.12 17.38
N ALA A 539 1.41 35.55 18.40
CA ALA A 539 1.33 35.05 19.76
C ALA A 539 -0.05 35.30 20.40
N ASP A 540 -0.68 36.44 20.13
CA ASP A 540 -2.00 36.77 20.68
C ASP A 540 -3.12 35.84 20.20
N LYS A 541 -2.99 35.27 19.03
CA LYS A 541 -3.96 34.31 18.47
C LYS A 541 -3.82 32.89 19.00
N ILE A 542 -2.70 32.55 19.65
CA ILE A 542 -2.42 31.16 20.08
C ILE A 542 -3.13 30.89 21.42
N SER A 543 -3.84 29.78 21.48
CA SER A 543 -4.43 29.22 22.70
C SER A 543 -3.89 27.79 22.95
N VAL A 544 -3.83 27.37 24.21
CA VAL A 544 -3.46 26.02 24.59
C VAL A 544 -4.72 25.24 24.95
N ARG A 545 -4.96 24.10 24.29
CA ARG A 545 -6.16 23.29 24.48
C ARG A 545 -5.79 21.83 24.81
N GLU A 546 -6.59 21.25 25.69
CA GLU A 546 -6.49 19.85 26.06
C GLU A 546 -7.50 19.02 25.27
N ILE A 547 -7.04 17.98 24.57
CA ILE A 547 -7.89 17.20 23.66
C ILE A 547 -7.90 15.72 24.04
N HIS A 548 -8.91 15.29 24.79
CA HIS A 548 -9.19 13.89 25.12
C HIS A 548 -10.71 13.61 25.14
N SER A 549 -11.12 12.38 25.45
CA SER A 549 -12.54 11.96 25.41
C SER A 549 -13.44 12.73 26.38
N GLU A 550 -12.91 13.18 27.49
CA GLU A 550 -13.64 13.85 28.58
C GLU A 550 -13.43 15.38 28.59
N SER A 551 -12.53 15.90 27.71
CA SER A 551 -12.28 17.35 27.68
C SER A 551 -13.45 18.11 27.08
N THR A 552 -13.71 19.29 27.62
CA THR A 552 -14.67 20.28 27.09
C THR A 552 -14.09 21.05 25.90
N ASP A 553 -12.76 21.04 25.74
CA ASP A 553 -12.08 21.72 24.64
C ASP A 553 -12.34 21.01 23.31
N GLU A 554 -12.66 21.80 22.29
CA GLU A 554 -12.91 21.34 20.92
C GLU A 554 -12.02 22.06 19.92
N LEU A 555 -11.68 21.38 18.82
CA LEU A 555 -11.01 21.99 17.67
C LEU A 555 -12.05 22.20 16.55
N ALA A 556 -12.89 23.21 16.74
CA ALA A 556 -13.95 23.53 15.79
C ALA A 556 -13.46 24.54 14.73
N TYR A 557 -12.55 24.07 13.85
CA TYR A 557 -11.96 24.92 12.82
C TYR A 557 -13.00 25.59 11.91
N ASN A 558 -14.07 24.90 11.57
CA ASN A 558 -15.19 25.42 10.76
C ASN A 558 -15.98 26.57 11.41
N ARG A 559 -15.85 26.76 12.73
CA ARG A 559 -16.48 27.85 13.47
C ARG A 559 -15.57 29.05 13.68
N GLU A 560 -14.33 29.00 13.20
CA GLU A 560 -13.30 30.06 13.40
C GLU A 560 -12.87 30.64 12.03
N PRO A 561 -13.69 31.50 11.41
CA PRO A 561 -13.42 32.01 10.06
C PRO A 561 -12.18 32.91 9.99
N GLU A 562 -11.74 33.48 11.13
CA GLU A 562 -10.51 34.28 11.23
C GLU A 562 -9.24 33.44 11.52
N GLY A 563 -9.38 32.11 11.49
CA GLY A 563 -8.30 31.17 11.74
C GLY A 563 -8.05 30.89 13.22
N LEU A 564 -8.00 29.61 13.57
CA LEU A 564 -7.63 29.11 14.90
C LEU A 564 -6.14 28.83 14.96
N SER A 565 -5.43 29.42 15.96
CA SER A 565 -4.05 29.06 16.28
C SER A 565 -4.01 28.33 17.62
N VAL A 566 -3.54 27.07 17.67
CA VAL A 566 -3.69 26.23 18.86
C VAL A 566 -2.47 25.33 19.12
N ILE A 567 -2.06 25.24 20.38
CA ILE A 567 -1.19 24.17 20.89
C ILE A 567 -2.12 23.10 21.47
N ALA A 568 -2.25 21.98 20.78
CA ALA A 568 -3.11 20.87 21.17
C ALA A 568 -2.32 19.82 21.97
N VAL A 569 -2.63 19.72 23.25
CA VAL A 569 -2.05 18.72 24.15
C VAL A 569 -3.04 17.56 24.26
N GLY A 570 -2.61 16.35 23.90
CA GLY A 570 -3.52 15.20 23.94
C GLY A 570 -2.90 13.91 23.43
N ALA A 571 -3.73 12.86 23.29
CA ALA A 571 -3.26 11.55 22.85
C ALA A 571 -4.24 10.84 21.90
N ASN A 572 -4.96 9.83 22.39
CA ASN A 572 -5.74 8.90 21.55
C ASN A 572 -6.77 9.60 20.65
N LYS A 573 -7.43 10.65 21.14
CA LYS A 573 -8.37 11.45 20.34
C LYS A 573 -7.68 12.20 19.20
N LEU A 574 -6.42 12.63 19.43
CA LEU A 574 -5.59 13.27 18.40
C LEU A 574 -4.97 12.27 17.43
N SER A 575 -4.75 11.02 17.85
CA SER A 575 -4.15 10.00 16.97
C SER A 575 -5.14 9.41 15.96
N ARG A 576 -6.46 9.41 16.23
CA ARG A 576 -7.49 8.88 15.34
C ARG A 576 -8.71 9.80 15.25
N GLY A 577 -9.16 10.08 14.05
CA GLY A 577 -10.47 10.71 13.82
C GLY A 577 -10.56 12.23 14.01
N LEU A 578 -9.47 12.93 14.29
CA LEU A 578 -9.45 14.39 14.35
C LEU A 578 -8.37 14.95 13.43
N THR A 579 -8.74 15.81 12.51
CA THR A 579 -7.78 16.52 11.66
C THR A 579 -7.20 17.71 12.41
N LEU A 580 -5.88 17.88 12.39
CA LEU A 580 -5.18 19.07 12.87
C LEU A 580 -4.88 19.98 11.68
N GLU A 581 -5.76 20.94 11.43
CA GLU A 581 -5.60 21.85 10.30
C GLU A 581 -4.43 22.80 10.54
N GLY A 582 -3.60 23.01 9.51
CA GLY A 582 -2.43 23.86 9.58
C GLY A 582 -1.34 23.38 10.53
N LEU A 583 -1.24 22.07 10.79
CA LEU A 583 -0.19 21.51 11.66
C LEU A 583 1.19 21.81 11.10
N SER A 584 1.97 22.59 11.85
CA SER A 584 3.34 22.99 11.50
C SER A 584 4.38 22.42 12.46
N VAL A 585 4.10 22.33 13.76
CA VAL A 585 5.05 21.78 14.74
C VAL A 585 4.43 20.60 15.47
N SER A 586 5.21 19.53 15.59
CA SER A 586 4.80 18.33 16.34
C SER A 586 5.90 17.97 17.34
N TYR A 587 5.53 17.82 18.60
CA TYR A 587 6.37 17.27 19.64
C TYR A 587 5.79 15.90 20.03
N PHE A 588 6.47 14.83 19.60
CA PHE A 588 5.93 13.47 19.62
C PHE A 588 6.90 12.49 20.27
N LEU A 589 6.52 11.91 21.42
CA LEU A 589 7.33 10.98 22.19
C LEU A 589 6.61 9.65 22.47
N ARG A 590 5.38 9.51 21.97
CA ARG A 590 4.61 8.31 22.24
C ARG A 590 5.06 7.12 21.41
N THR A 591 5.37 6.02 22.07
CA THR A 591 5.75 4.76 21.45
C THR A 591 4.56 3.80 21.29
N THR A 592 4.58 2.99 20.24
CA THR A 592 3.74 1.82 20.01
C THR A 592 4.53 0.78 19.22
N ARG A 593 4.30 -0.49 19.50
CA ARG A 593 4.98 -1.58 18.79
C ARG A 593 4.22 -2.06 17.54
N MET A 594 3.17 -1.37 17.11
CA MET A 594 2.36 -1.75 15.94
C MET A 594 2.51 -0.73 14.81
N TYR A 595 2.80 -1.20 13.59
CA TYR A 595 2.97 -0.35 12.39
C TYR A 595 1.72 0.49 12.12
N ASP A 596 0.54 -0.16 12.08
CA ASP A 596 -0.74 0.50 11.82
C ASP A 596 -1.01 1.64 12.80
N THR A 597 -0.76 1.40 14.07
CA THR A 597 -0.98 2.39 15.12
C THR A 597 0.04 3.53 15.04
N LEU A 598 1.32 3.21 14.80
CA LEU A 598 2.38 4.20 14.67
C LEU A 598 2.10 5.15 13.47
N MET A 599 1.76 4.58 12.32
CA MET A 599 1.42 5.35 11.12
C MET A 599 0.21 6.27 11.33
N GLN A 600 -0.84 5.79 12.00
CA GLN A 600 -2.04 6.58 12.28
C GLN A 600 -1.79 7.72 13.27
N MET A 601 -0.75 7.63 14.11
CA MET A 601 -0.31 8.72 14.99
C MET A 601 0.44 9.83 14.26
N GLY A 602 0.95 9.57 13.07
CA GLY A 602 1.71 10.52 12.24
C GLY A 602 0.84 11.63 11.65
N ARG A 603 0.38 12.56 12.49
CA ARG A 603 -0.47 13.68 12.08
C ARG A 603 0.24 14.74 11.26
N TRP A 604 1.56 14.73 11.22
CA TRP A 604 2.38 15.59 10.36
C TRP A 604 2.40 15.17 8.89
N PHE A 605 1.84 14.03 8.53
CA PHE A 605 1.62 13.66 7.13
C PHE A 605 0.49 14.49 6.51
N GLY A 606 0.44 14.55 5.17
CA GLY A 606 -0.61 15.27 4.44
C GLY A 606 -0.09 16.41 3.59
N TYR A 607 -0.96 17.32 3.20
CA TYR A 607 -0.62 18.48 2.36
C TYR A 607 -0.23 19.69 3.19
N ARG A 608 0.86 20.38 2.81
CA ARG A 608 1.44 21.52 3.53
C ARG A 608 1.66 22.72 2.61
N ASP A 609 0.60 23.09 1.89
CA ASP A 609 0.64 24.10 0.84
C ASP A 609 1.10 25.48 1.34
N GLY A 610 2.28 25.90 0.85
CA GLY A 610 2.87 27.21 1.15
C GLY A 610 3.48 27.37 2.56
N TYR A 611 3.64 26.25 3.33
CA TYR A 611 4.28 26.29 4.65
C TYR A 611 5.05 25.01 5.02
N LEU A 612 5.35 24.13 4.08
CA LEU A 612 6.10 22.88 4.33
C LEU A 612 7.46 23.16 4.98
N ASP A 613 8.14 24.19 4.54
CA ASP A 613 9.45 24.63 5.07
C ASP A 613 9.40 25.13 6.53
N LEU A 614 8.20 25.48 7.01
CA LEU A 614 7.95 25.86 8.39
C LEU A 614 7.55 24.68 9.30
N CYS A 615 7.49 23.47 8.75
CA CYS A 615 7.17 22.29 9.54
C CYS A 615 8.39 21.80 10.35
N ARG A 616 8.13 21.38 11.60
CA ARG A 616 9.13 20.74 12.48
C ARG A 616 8.54 19.56 13.21
N LEU A 617 9.32 18.47 13.26
CA LEU A 617 8.98 17.27 14.02
C LEU A 617 10.06 17.02 15.07
N TYR A 618 9.72 17.26 16.32
CA TYR A 618 10.53 16.94 17.49
C TYR A 618 10.18 15.53 17.97
N THR A 619 11.11 14.60 17.87
CA THR A 619 10.92 13.22 18.33
C THR A 619 12.28 12.55 18.58
N THR A 620 12.28 11.34 19.16
CA THR A 620 13.54 10.61 19.42
C THR A 620 14.09 9.99 18.14
N GLU A 621 15.39 9.69 18.12
CA GLU A 621 16.02 8.99 17.00
C GLU A 621 15.46 7.57 16.84
N GLU A 622 15.18 6.88 17.94
CA GLU A 622 14.55 5.56 17.93
C GLU A 622 13.19 5.58 17.20
N LEU A 623 12.33 6.55 17.49
CA LEU A 623 11.05 6.71 16.80
C LEU A 623 11.22 7.08 15.33
N ARG A 624 12.20 7.92 15.00
CA ARG A 624 12.55 8.23 13.60
C ARG A 624 12.89 6.94 12.83
N ASP A 625 13.73 6.09 13.42
CA ASP A 625 14.17 4.85 12.79
C ASP A 625 13.01 3.85 12.62
N TRP A 626 12.11 3.79 13.61
CA TRP A 626 10.88 3.00 13.49
C TRP A 626 9.98 3.49 12.37
N PHE A 627 9.75 4.81 12.26
CA PHE A 627 8.96 5.39 11.18
C PHE A 627 9.62 5.18 9.81
N SER A 628 10.95 5.26 9.72
CA SER A 628 11.70 4.99 8.50
C SER A 628 11.51 3.53 8.04
N HIS A 629 11.60 2.59 8.97
CA HIS A 629 11.35 1.17 8.68
C HIS A 629 9.91 0.92 8.21
N VAL A 630 8.93 1.50 8.90
CA VAL A 630 7.51 1.35 8.52
C VAL A 630 7.23 2.01 7.17
N ALA A 631 7.86 3.17 6.88
CA ALA A 631 7.78 3.82 5.58
C ALA A 631 8.31 2.93 4.45
N PHE A 632 9.42 2.25 4.71
CA PHE A 632 9.98 1.27 3.78
C PHE A 632 9.05 0.06 3.57
N ALA A 633 8.51 -0.51 4.66
CA ALA A 633 7.57 -1.64 4.58
C ALA A 633 6.26 -1.28 3.86
N GLU A 634 5.79 -0.04 4.01
CA GLU A 634 4.64 0.49 3.26
C GLU A 634 4.94 0.60 1.76
N GLU A 635 6.14 1.07 1.39
CA GLU A 635 6.54 1.18 -0.01
C GLU A 635 6.72 -0.20 -0.66
N GLU A 636 7.30 -1.15 0.09
CA GLU A 636 7.42 -2.53 -0.36
C GLU A 636 6.03 -3.16 -0.60
N LEU A 637 5.07 -2.95 0.31
CA LEU A 637 3.71 -3.45 0.14
C LEU A 637 2.98 -2.79 -1.05
N LYS A 638 3.18 -1.49 -1.30
CA LYS A 638 2.64 -0.81 -2.49
C LYS A 638 3.19 -1.43 -3.77
N ARG A 639 4.48 -1.74 -3.79
CA ARG A 639 5.11 -2.41 -4.92
C ARG A 639 4.56 -3.84 -5.12
N GLU A 640 4.29 -4.58 -4.04
CA GLU A 640 3.60 -5.88 -4.13
C GLU A 640 2.22 -5.73 -4.79
N PHE A 641 1.48 -4.66 -4.48
CA PHE A 641 0.22 -4.38 -5.18
C PHE A 641 0.42 -4.10 -6.67
N GLU A 642 1.47 -3.37 -7.07
CA GLU A 642 1.79 -3.13 -8.49
C GLU A 642 2.09 -4.43 -9.24
N LEU A 643 2.93 -5.27 -8.66
CA LEU A 643 3.30 -6.56 -9.24
C LEU A 643 2.10 -7.50 -9.37
N MET A 644 1.22 -7.48 -8.39
CA MET A 644 -0.03 -8.23 -8.42
C MET A 644 -0.93 -7.72 -9.56
N ALA A 645 -1.01 -6.39 -9.76
CA ALA A 645 -1.76 -5.78 -10.87
C ALA A 645 -1.21 -6.17 -12.23
N ASP A 646 0.10 -6.05 -12.41
CA ASP A 646 0.79 -6.40 -13.66
C ASP A 646 0.59 -7.89 -14.00
N SER A 647 0.52 -8.74 -12.97
CA SER A 647 0.26 -10.17 -13.10
C SER A 647 -1.21 -10.51 -13.37
N ARG A 648 -2.12 -9.55 -13.34
CA ARG A 648 -3.58 -9.69 -13.46
C ARG A 648 -4.17 -10.69 -12.46
N MET A 649 -3.65 -10.71 -11.23
CA MET A 649 -4.10 -11.59 -10.15
C MET A 649 -5.08 -10.88 -9.23
N THR A 650 -5.90 -11.67 -8.51
CA THR A 650 -6.72 -11.15 -7.44
C THR A 650 -6.02 -11.23 -6.10
N PRO A 651 -6.45 -10.47 -5.10
CA PRO A 651 -5.97 -10.62 -3.73
C PRO A 651 -6.17 -12.04 -3.16
N ALA A 652 -7.18 -12.76 -3.65
CA ALA A 652 -7.41 -14.15 -3.25
C ALA A 652 -6.42 -15.14 -3.87
N ASP A 653 -5.85 -14.81 -5.03
CA ASP A 653 -4.93 -15.66 -5.78
C ASP A 653 -3.46 -15.30 -5.53
N TYR A 654 -3.17 -14.06 -5.14
CA TYR A 654 -1.82 -13.55 -4.90
C TYR A 654 -1.50 -13.52 -3.40
N GLY A 655 -0.46 -14.22 -3.01
CA GLY A 655 -0.01 -14.21 -1.62
C GLY A 655 0.73 -12.92 -1.28
N LEU A 656 0.15 -12.10 -0.40
CA LEU A 656 0.76 -10.87 0.10
C LEU A 656 1.67 -11.12 1.30
N ARG A 657 2.66 -10.24 1.48
CA ARG A 657 3.61 -10.29 2.60
C ARG A 657 3.95 -8.90 3.08
N VAL A 658 4.38 -8.80 4.34
CA VAL A 658 4.82 -7.55 4.97
C VAL A 658 6.12 -7.79 5.71
N ARG A 659 7.11 -6.94 5.51
CA ARG A 659 8.42 -7.04 6.19
C ARG A 659 8.26 -6.85 7.70
N GLU A 660 8.84 -7.75 8.47
CA GLU A 660 8.90 -7.65 9.94
C GLU A 660 10.08 -6.77 10.37
N HIS A 661 9.91 -6.05 11.48
CA HIS A 661 10.96 -5.22 12.06
C HIS A 661 11.99 -6.09 12.79
N PRO A 662 13.31 -5.83 12.63
CA PRO A 662 14.35 -6.61 13.33
C PRO A 662 14.19 -6.61 14.85
N ASP A 663 13.78 -5.49 15.44
CA ASP A 663 13.66 -5.30 16.90
C ASP A 663 12.28 -5.68 17.44
N GLY A 664 11.50 -6.47 16.71
CA GLY A 664 10.28 -7.08 17.19
C GLY A 664 9.05 -6.17 17.25
N MET A 665 8.99 -5.09 16.43
CA MET A 665 7.72 -4.41 16.19
C MET A 665 6.76 -5.34 15.44
N LEU A 666 5.48 -5.25 15.77
CA LEU A 666 4.42 -6.03 15.14
C LEU A 666 3.86 -5.29 13.93
N VAL A 667 3.63 -6.00 12.84
CA VAL A 667 2.98 -5.45 11.63
C VAL A 667 1.59 -4.90 11.98
N THR A 668 0.82 -5.66 12.76
CA THR A 668 -0.45 -5.23 13.38
C THR A 668 -0.67 -6.03 14.67
N ALA A 669 -1.81 -5.85 15.34
CA ALA A 669 -2.13 -6.59 16.55
C ALA A 669 -2.19 -8.11 16.26
N LEU A 670 -1.63 -8.93 17.18
CA LEU A 670 -1.52 -10.39 17.01
C LEU A 670 -2.86 -11.06 16.67
N ASN A 671 -3.94 -10.60 17.28
CA ASN A 671 -5.29 -11.12 17.02
C ASN A 671 -5.88 -10.72 15.66
N LYS A 672 -5.34 -9.71 15.00
CA LYS A 672 -5.71 -9.32 13.63
C LYS A 672 -4.93 -10.07 12.55
N MET A 673 -3.77 -10.63 12.89
CA MET A 673 -2.92 -11.39 11.97
C MET A 673 -2.77 -12.85 12.40
N ALA A 674 -3.81 -13.41 13.03
CA ALA A 674 -3.79 -14.77 13.56
C ALA A 674 -3.51 -15.83 12.47
N HIS A 675 -3.93 -15.59 11.24
CA HIS A 675 -3.68 -16.44 10.07
C HIS A 675 -2.38 -16.12 9.33
N GLY A 676 -1.62 -15.11 9.74
CA GLY A 676 -0.31 -14.80 9.15
C GLY A 676 0.81 -15.58 9.81
N GLU A 677 1.77 -16.07 9.02
CA GLU A 677 2.95 -16.77 9.50
C GLU A 677 4.21 -15.92 9.28
N SER A 678 5.21 -16.07 10.16
CA SER A 678 6.54 -15.47 9.95
C SER A 678 7.38 -16.40 9.10
N ARG A 679 7.89 -15.92 7.97
CA ARG A 679 8.75 -16.66 7.06
C ARG A 679 10.01 -15.88 6.73
N GLU A 680 11.10 -16.62 6.56
CA GLU A 680 12.38 -16.07 6.15
C GLU A 680 12.58 -16.34 4.66
N VAL A 681 12.82 -15.29 3.88
CA VAL A 681 13.09 -15.40 2.43
C VAL A 681 14.59 -15.30 2.19
N ASN A 682 15.18 -16.40 1.73
CA ASN A 682 16.59 -16.48 1.37
C ASN A 682 16.77 -17.49 0.25
N PHE A 683 17.45 -17.11 -0.83
CA PHE A 683 17.77 -17.99 -1.97
C PHE A 683 19.20 -18.57 -1.91
N SER A 684 19.99 -18.18 -0.93
CA SER A 684 21.37 -18.69 -0.76
C SER A 684 21.35 -20.20 -0.52
N GLY A 685 22.11 -20.94 -1.30
CA GLY A 685 22.19 -22.38 -1.22
C GLY A 685 20.90 -23.13 -1.60
N ARG A 686 19.96 -22.48 -2.28
CA ARG A 686 18.65 -23.08 -2.63
C ARG A 686 18.47 -23.33 -4.12
N LEU A 687 17.51 -24.21 -4.42
CA LEU A 687 17.00 -24.47 -5.76
C LEU A 687 15.63 -23.81 -5.92
N VAL A 688 15.43 -23.09 -7.02
CA VAL A 688 14.14 -22.51 -7.41
C VAL A 688 13.74 -23.07 -8.75
N GLN A 689 12.51 -23.57 -8.90
CA GLN A 689 12.08 -24.22 -10.15
C GLN A 689 10.63 -23.91 -10.52
N THR A 690 10.31 -23.98 -11.82
CA THR A 690 8.95 -23.83 -12.33
C THR A 690 8.19 -25.14 -12.20
N ALA A 691 6.98 -25.14 -11.61
CA ALA A 691 6.16 -26.31 -11.42
C ALA A 691 4.78 -26.23 -12.12
N PHE A 692 4.35 -25.01 -12.50
CA PHE A 692 3.06 -24.76 -13.13
C PHE A 692 3.23 -24.06 -14.48
N PHE A 693 2.43 -24.45 -15.46
CA PHE A 693 2.49 -23.92 -16.82
C PHE A 693 1.09 -23.65 -17.33
N SER A 694 0.89 -22.51 -18.00
CA SER A 694 -0.36 -22.20 -18.68
C SER A 694 -0.65 -23.26 -19.77
N ARG A 695 -1.91 -23.70 -19.92
CA ARG A 695 -2.37 -24.50 -21.07
C ARG A 695 -2.67 -23.67 -22.31
N ASP A 696 -2.38 -22.36 -22.28
CA ASP A 696 -2.46 -21.48 -23.45
C ASP A 696 -1.27 -21.77 -24.41
N ALA A 697 -1.58 -22.39 -25.53
CA ALA A 697 -0.60 -22.75 -26.55
C ALA A 697 0.15 -21.55 -27.11
N GLN A 698 -0.49 -20.38 -27.22
CA GLN A 698 0.16 -19.16 -27.74
C GLN A 698 1.21 -18.64 -26.76
N VAL A 699 0.91 -18.70 -25.46
CA VAL A 699 1.85 -18.31 -24.40
C VAL A 699 3.06 -19.23 -24.41
N GLN A 700 2.85 -20.54 -24.50
CA GLN A 700 3.95 -21.51 -24.46
C GLN A 700 4.80 -21.47 -25.75
N THR A 701 4.18 -21.24 -26.91
CA THR A 701 4.91 -21.05 -28.16
C THR A 701 5.82 -19.82 -28.09
N LYS A 702 5.31 -18.68 -27.58
CA LYS A 702 6.14 -17.46 -27.39
C LYS A 702 7.31 -17.70 -26.45
N ARG A 703 7.09 -18.49 -25.37
CA ARG A 703 8.19 -18.87 -24.45
C ARG A 703 9.23 -19.76 -25.12
N ALA A 704 8.80 -20.75 -25.88
CA ALA A 704 9.69 -21.62 -26.62
C ALA A 704 10.56 -20.85 -27.61
N ASP A 705 9.94 -19.93 -28.38
CA ASP A 705 10.62 -19.08 -29.36
C ASP A 705 11.58 -18.08 -28.68
N PHE A 706 11.21 -17.59 -27.49
CA PHE A 706 12.09 -16.72 -26.71
C PHE A 706 13.33 -17.48 -26.24
N VAL A 707 13.14 -18.65 -25.61
CA VAL A 707 14.25 -19.47 -25.08
C VAL A 707 15.21 -19.84 -26.20
N GLU A 708 14.71 -20.25 -27.36
CA GLU A 708 15.55 -20.61 -28.51
C GLU A 708 16.40 -19.41 -28.97
N ARG A 709 15.81 -18.24 -29.17
CA ARG A 709 16.53 -17.02 -29.53
C ARG A 709 17.54 -16.60 -28.45
N TRP A 710 17.16 -16.71 -27.19
CA TRP A 710 18.00 -16.34 -26.06
C TRP A 710 19.22 -17.24 -25.96
N VAL A 711 19.07 -18.58 -26.00
CA VAL A 711 20.22 -19.48 -25.95
C VAL A 711 21.14 -19.32 -27.19
N SER A 712 20.57 -19.05 -28.37
CA SER A 712 21.34 -18.74 -29.56
C SER A 712 22.15 -17.43 -29.43
N SER A 713 21.67 -16.47 -28.64
CA SER A 713 22.41 -15.22 -28.38
C SER A 713 23.57 -15.38 -27.40
N LEU A 714 23.62 -16.47 -26.63
CA LEU A 714 24.72 -16.78 -25.69
C LEU A 714 26.02 -17.23 -26.39
N GLY A 715 25.96 -17.47 -27.68
CA GLY A 715 27.12 -17.88 -28.49
C GLY A 715 27.32 -19.39 -28.54
N CYS A 716 28.59 -19.84 -28.58
CA CYS A 716 28.91 -21.27 -28.77
C CYS A 716 28.58 -22.10 -27.52
N PHE A 717 27.98 -23.26 -27.74
CA PHE A 717 27.72 -24.25 -26.67
C PHE A 717 28.78 -25.37 -26.68
N ARG A 718 28.83 -26.07 -25.55
CA ARG A 718 29.54 -27.37 -25.42
C ARG A 718 28.50 -28.46 -25.20
N THR A 719 28.76 -29.66 -25.72
CA THR A 719 27.99 -30.83 -25.38
C THR A 719 28.55 -31.50 -24.13
N ASP A 720 27.71 -31.75 -23.16
CA ASP A 720 28.09 -32.56 -22.00
C ASP A 720 28.15 -34.05 -22.32
N LYS A 721 28.72 -34.87 -21.44
CA LYS A 721 28.85 -36.31 -21.63
C LYS A 721 27.54 -37.07 -21.58
N TRP A 722 26.44 -36.44 -21.18
CA TRP A 722 25.06 -37.00 -21.21
C TRP A 722 24.25 -36.51 -22.39
N GLY A 723 24.86 -35.80 -23.33
CA GLY A 723 24.23 -35.31 -24.56
C GLY A 723 23.38 -34.04 -24.36
N GLY A 724 23.54 -33.35 -23.26
CA GLY A 724 22.99 -32.03 -23.03
C GLY A 724 23.84 -30.89 -23.62
N LEU A 725 23.25 -29.70 -23.74
CA LEU A 725 23.92 -28.50 -24.22
C LEU A 725 24.23 -27.56 -23.06
N ARG A 726 25.43 -26.96 -23.08
CA ARG A 726 25.93 -26.11 -22.02
C ARG A 726 26.48 -24.78 -22.57
N TRP A 727 26.07 -23.65 -21.97
CA TRP A 727 26.54 -22.30 -22.23
C TRP A 727 27.07 -21.64 -20.96
N THR A 728 27.84 -20.58 -21.12
CA THR A 728 28.15 -19.61 -20.07
C THR A 728 27.38 -18.34 -20.35
N ALA A 729 26.71 -17.79 -19.35
CA ALA A 729 25.93 -16.57 -19.43
C ALA A 729 26.39 -15.55 -18.36
N THR A 730 26.21 -14.29 -18.65
CA THR A 730 26.44 -13.22 -17.68
C THR A 730 25.20 -13.04 -16.78
N ARG A 731 25.35 -12.29 -15.66
CA ARG A 731 24.23 -11.86 -14.86
C ARG A 731 23.16 -11.11 -15.69
N GLY A 732 23.58 -10.25 -16.62
CA GLY A 732 22.67 -9.50 -17.50
C GLY A 732 21.80 -10.41 -18.36
N ASP A 733 22.39 -11.47 -18.93
CA ASP A 733 21.66 -12.43 -19.74
C ASP A 733 20.58 -13.17 -18.90
N VAL A 734 20.92 -13.52 -17.66
CA VAL A 734 20.00 -14.20 -16.76
C VAL A 734 18.86 -13.27 -16.33
N LEU A 735 19.15 -12.00 -16.03
CA LEU A 735 18.11 -11.03 -15.71
C LEU A 735 17.16 -10.82 -16.89
N ALA A 736 17.65 -10.80 -18.12
CA ALA A 736 16.81 -10.73 -19.33
C ALA A 736 15.92 -11.95 -19.49
N LEU A 737 16.43 -13.16 -19.19
CA LEU A 737 15.62 -14.40 -19.18
C LEU A 737 14.49 -14.30 -18.14
N LEU A 738 14.80 -13.87 -16.93
CA LEU A 738 13.81 -13.74 -15.84
C LEU A 738 12.74 -12.69 -16.18
N ASP A 739 13.13 -11.56 -16.76
CA ASP A 739 12.20 -10.50 -17.20
C ASP A 739 11.24 -10.99 -18.28
N ALA A 740 11.73 -11.77 -19.25
CA ALA A 740 10.89 -12.36 -20.27
C ALA A 740 9.87 -13.36 -19.70
N PHE A 741 10.27 -14.16 -18.70
CA PHE A 741 9.35 -15.08 -18.01
C PHE A 741 8.34 -14.37 -17.11
N ARG A 742 8.58 -13.11 -16.76
CA ARG A 742 7.66 -12.24 -16.00
C ARG A 742 6.79 -11.37 -16.88
N ALA A 743 7.11 -11.17 -18.14
CA ALA A 743 6.38 -10.28 -19.04
C ALA A 743 4.89 -10.65 -19.16
N PRO A 744 3.98 -9.66 -19.24
CA PRO A 744 2.56 -9.92 -19.50
C PRO A 744 2.37 -10.79 -20.73
N GLY A 745 1.54 -11.82 -20.62
CA GLY A 745 1.33 -12.84 -21.66
C GLY A 745 2.27 -14.04 -21.56
N PHE A 746 3.31 -13.98 -20.73
CA PHE A 746 4.16 -15.14 -20.42
C PHE A 746 3.86 -15.76 -19.04
N THR A 747 3.22 -15.01 -18.16
CA THR A 747 2.96 -15.46 -16.78
C THR A 747 1.48 -15.76 -16.59
N HIS A 748 1.26 -16.92 -16.02
CA HIS A 748 -0.03 -17.22 -15.41
C HIS A 748 0.06 -16.98 -13.89
N PRO A 749 -1.06 -16.63 -13.20
CA PRO A 749 -1.06 -16.38 -11.76
C PRO A 749 -0.40 -17.44 -10.89
N LYS A 750 -0.61 -18.71 -11.18
CA LYS A 750 0.07 -19.82 -10.48
C LYS A 750 1.48 -20.14 -11.00
N CYS A 751 1.99 -19.38 -11.98
CA CYS A 751 3.30 -19.62 -12.62
C CYS A 751 4.32 -18.52 -12.33
N THR A 752 4.08 -17.63 -11.36
CA THR A 752 4.93 -16.50 -11.00
C THR A 752 6.08 -16.86 -10.06
N HIS A 753 6.80 -17.92 -10.36
CA HIS A 753 7.85 -18.43 -9.47
C HIS A 753 9.13 -17.62 -9.47
N PHE A 754 9.28 -16.73 -10.45
CA PHE A 754 10.40 -15.84 -10.56
C PHE A 754 9.97 -14.43 -10.19
N GLY A 755 9.54 -14.27 -8.91
CA GLY A 755 9.14 -12.99 -8.35
C GLY A 755 10.25 -11.94 -8.42
N PRO A 756 9.95 -10.68 -8.15
CA PRO A 756 10.92 -9.59 -8.12
C PRO A 756 12.06 -9.86 -7.15
N GLU A 757 11.82 -10.67 -6.11
CA GLU A 757 12.81 -11.03 -5.10
C GLU A 757 13.97 -11.82 -5.67
N LEU A 758 13.68 -12.76 -6.56
CA LEU A 758 14.70 -13.57 -7.20
C LEU A 758 15.63 -12.69 -8.06
N ARG A 759 15.02 -11.79 -8.84
CA ARG A 759 15.76 -10.80 -9.61
C ARG A 759 16.61 -9.92 -8.70
N SER A 760 16.00 -9.34 -7.69
CA SER A 760 16.65 -8.44 -6.74
C SER A 760 17.74 -9.15 -5.93
N PHE A 761 17.54 -10.42 -5.57
CA PHE A 761 18.58 -11.23 -4.94
C PHE A 761 19.81 -11.37 -5.86
N ILE A 762 19.59 -11.66 -7.15
CA ILE A 762 20.69 -11.78 -8.14
C ILE A 762 21.39 -10.44 -8.34
N GLU A 763 20.66 -9.34 -8.43
CA GLU A 763 21.22 -7.98 -8.55
C GLU A 763 22.05 -7.59 -7.31
N ALA A 764 21.53 -7.86 -6.12
CA ALA A 764 22.22 -7.53 -4.86
C ALA A 764 23.55 -8.28 -4.67
N GLN A 765 23.74 -9.44 -5.29
CA GLN A 765 25.02 -10.16 -5.25
C GLN A 765 26.14 -9.39 -6.00
N GLN A 766 25.81 -8.37 -6.80
CA GLN A 766 26.81 -7.57 -7.55
C GLN A 766 27.81 -6.87 -6.64
N GLU A 767 27.35 -6.33 -5.53
CA GLU A 767 28.21 -5.59 -4.58
C GLU A 767 29.32 -6.47 -3.98
N ASN A 768 29.08 -7.79 -3.89
CA ASN A 768 29.99 -8.76 -3.30
C ASN A 768 30.68 -9.63 -4.37
N GLY A 769 30.59 -9.28 -5.66
CA GLY A 769 31.11 -10.09 -6.75
C GLY A 769 30.42 -11.44 -6.95
N GLY A 770 29.29 -11.67 -6.26
CA GLY A 770 28.51 -12.91 -6.36
C GLY A 770 27.68 -12.99 -7.64
N LEU A 771 27.35 -14.20 -8.09
CA LEU A 771 26.50 -14.49 -9.25
C LEU A 771 26.85 -13.70 -10.52
N ALA A 772 28.14 -13.48 -10.77
CA ALA A 772 28.62 -12.75 -11.95
C ALA A 772 28.52 -13.60 -13.22
N GLU A 773 28.72 -14.91 -13.09
CA GLU A 773 28.68 -15.90 -14.16
C GLU A 773 27.61 -16.96 -13.90
N TRP A 774 27.05 -17.47 -14.95
CA TRP A 774 26.04 -18.52 -14.88
C TRP A 774 26.31 -19.63 -15.87
N THR A 775 26.20 -20.86 -15.41
CA THR A 775 26.18 -22.02 -16.29
C THR A 775 24.74 -22.30 -16.70
N ILE A 776 24.47 -22.34 -17.99
CA ILE A 776 23.18 -22.70 -18.55
C ILE A 776 23.27 -24.10 -19.11
N VAL A 777 22.38 -24.98 -18.69
CA VAL A 777 22.38 -26.38 -19.18
C VAL A 777 20.97 -26.72 -19.69
N ILE A 778 20.90 -27.29 -20.89
CA ILE A 778 19.71 -27.92 -21.43
C ILE A 778 19.94 -29.43 -21.48
N PRO A 779 19.43 -30.19 -20.50
CA PRO A 779 19.63 -31.63 -20.47
C PRO A 779 18.91 -32.31 -21.61
N SER A 780 19.50 -33.38 -22.17
CA SER A 780 18.87 -34.26 -23.18
C SER A 780 17.93 -35.25 -22.49
N GLY A 781 16.71 -35.36 -22.97
CA GLY A 781 15.71 -36.30 -22.48
C GLY A 781 15.72 -37.65 -23.23
N SER A 782 14.58 -38.30 -23.25
CA SER A 782 14.40 -39.63 -23.88
C SER A 782 13.25 -39.67 -24.91
N ARG A 783 12.68 -38.52 -25.24
CA ARG A 783 11.46 -38.42 -26.05
C ARG A 783 11.74 -37.82 -27.45
N LYS A 784 10.71 -37.25 -28.06
CA LYS A 784 10.73 -36.58 -29.35
C LYS A 784 11.92 -35.59 -29.47
N VAL A 785 12.50 -35.55 -30.67
CA VAL A 785 13.63 -34.63 -30.95
C VAL A 785 13.09 -33.25 -31.34
N ALA A 786 13.62 -32.20 -30.73
CA ALA A 786 13.45 -30.80 -31.12
C ALA A 786 14.80 -30.20 -31.52
N GLN A 787 14.79 -29.19 -32.40
CA GLN A 787 15.97 -28.44 -32.76
C GLN A 787 16.13 -27.24 -31.81
N ILE A 788 17.31 -27.07 -31.23
CA ILE A 788 17.67 -25.90 -30.37
C ILE A 788 19.06 -25.45 -30.80
N ALA A 789 19.19 -24.18 -31.17
CA ALA A 789 20.45 -23.63 -31.70
C ALA A 789 21.06 -24.51 -32.81
N ASP A 790 20.21 -25.00 -33.72
CA ASP A 790 20.58 -25.90 -34.81
C ASP A 790 21.11 -27.30 -34.40
N TYR A 791 20.90 -27.66 -33.13
CA TYR A 791 21.31 -28.96 -32.62
C TYR A 791 20.07 -29.84 -32.23
N PRO A 792 20.03 -31.13 -32.62
CA PRO A 792 18.93 -32.00 -32.29
C PRO A 792 19.01 -32.48 -30.83
N LEU A 793 18.02 -32.15 -30.04
CA LEU A 793 17.95 -32.48 -28.61
C LEU A 793 16.68 -33.25 -28.29
N LYS A 794 16.77 -34.30 -27.45
CA LYS A 794 15.60 -35.08 -27.04
C LYS A 794 14.84 -34.37 -25.93
N LEU A 795 13.52 -34.26 -26.07
CA LEU A 795 12.63 -33.67 -25.09
C LEU A 795 12.49 -34.54 -23.83
N VAL A 796 12.14 -33.92 -22.72
CA VAL A 796 11.92 -34.53 -21.41
C VAL A 796 10.43 -34.70 -21.17
N LYS A 797 9.98 -35.88 -20.79
CA LYS A 797 8.58 -36.09 -20.37
C LYS A 797 8.45 -35.97 -18.86
N ARG A 798 7.46 -35.18 -18.43
CA ARG A 798 7.00 -35.08 -17.05
C ARG A 798 5.47 -35.21 -17.05
N PRO A 799 4.90 -36.13 -16.19
CA PRO A 799 3.45 -36.34 -16.17
C PRO A 799 2.72 -35.11 -15.60
N ASP A 800 1.57 -34.80 -16.19
CA ASP A 800 0.62 -33.84 -15.65
C ASP A 800 -0.17 -34.46 -14.50
N VAL A 801 -0.27 -33.75 -13.38
CA VAL A 801 -1.07 -34.20 -12.21
C VAL A 801 -2.20 -33.23 -11.88
N SER A 802 -2.38 -32.22 -12.71
CA SER A 802 -3.40 -31.19 -12.51
C SER A 802 -4.76 -31.71 -13.02
N ALA A 803 -5.78 -31.62 -12.15
CA ALA A 803 -7.18 -31.69 -12.57
C ALA A 803 -7.69 -30.34 -13.12
N ASP A 804 -6.84 -29.29 -13.17
CA ASP A 804 -7.20 -27.94 -13.59
C ASP A 804 -7.13 -27.82 -15.12
N GLN A 805 -8.22 -27.40 -15.75
CA GLN A 805 -8.29 -27.21 -17.21
C GLN A 805 -7.44 -26.04 -17.73
N LYS A 806 -7.01 -25.11 -16.84
CA LYS A 806 -6.22 -23.94 -17.23
C LYS A 806 -4.72 -24.16 -17.06
N TYR A 807 -4.30 -25.16 -16.30
CA TYR A 807 -2.89 -25.39 -15.95
C TYR A 807 -2.43 -26.81 -16.20
N TYR A 808 -1.22 -26.92 -16.67
CA TYR A 808 -0.40 -28.09 -16.62
C TYR A 808 0.51 -28.01 -15.41
N SER A 809 0.46 -28.97 -14.49
CA SER A 809 1.33 -28.97 -13.30
C SER A 809 2.07 -30.31 -13.16
N LEU A 810 3.29 -30.24 -12.65
CA LEU A 810 4.14 -31.39 -12.44
C LEU A 810 3.93 -32.01 -11.07
N SER A 811 3.97 -33.35 -10.97
CA SER A 811 3.85 -34.03 -9.68
C SER A 811 5.01 -33.71 -8.76
N LYS A 812 4.70 -33.39 -7.47
CA LYS A 812 5.67 -33.17 -6.42
C LYS A 812 6.79 -32.20 -6.80
N ALA A 813 6.43 -31.12 -7.50
CA ALA A 813 7.26 -29.96 -7.78
C ALA A 813 8.64 -30.19 -8.43
N ASN A 814 8.99 -31.37 -8.88
CA ASN A 814 10.33 -31.63 -9.41
C ASN A 814 10.38 -31.63 -10.93
N VAL A 815 10.63 -30.45 -11.51
CA VAL A 815 11.12 -30.33 -12.89
C VAL A 815 12.49 -31.01 -13.02
N GLN A 816 13.32 -30.75 -12.03
CA GLN A 816 14.74 -31.05 -12.00
C GLN A 816 15.02 -32.55 -11.76
N ASP A 817 15.95 -33.08 -12.56
CA ASP A 817 16.62 -34.34 -12.21
C ASP A 817 17.77 -34.00 -11.23
N PRO A 818 17.79 -34.66 -10.06
CA PRO A 818 18.83 -34.40 -9.09
C PRO A 818 20.26 -34.50 -9.58
N ALA A 819 20.54 -35.36 -10.55
CA ALA A 819 21.86 -35.52 -11.13
C ALA A 819 22.29 -34.31 -12.00
N HIS A 820 21.33 -33.54 -12.50
CA HIS A 820 21.62 -32.37 -13.34
C HIS A 820 21.98 -31.11 -12.53
N GLU A 821 21.63 -31.04 -11.23
CA GLU A 821 21.84 -29.86 -10.42
C GLU A 821 23.30 -29.49 -10.18
N ILE A 822 24.17 -30.44 -10.28
CA ILE A 822 25.60 -30.30 -10.00
C ILE A 822 26.49 -30.43 -11.26
N LEU A 823 25.87 -30.33 -12.45
CA LEU A 823 26.59 -30.46 -13.72
C LEU A 823 27.65 -29.36 -13.94
N ASP A 824 27.50 -28.22 -13.30
CA ASP A 824 28.48 -27.13 -13.32
C ASP A 824 29.69 -27.34 -12.39
N LEU A 825 29.66 -28.38 -11.58
CA LEU A 825 30.72 -28.77 -10.66
C LEU A 825 31.56 -29.95 -11.18
N ASP A 826 31.41 -30.32 -12.44
CA ASP A 826 32.14 -31.41 -13.07
C ASP A 826 33.68 -31.17 -13.19
N GLU A 827 34.14 -29.92 -13.01
CA GLU A 827 35.55 -29.55 -12.97
C GLU A 827 36.14 -29.68 -11.54
N ILE A 828 35.30 -29.89 -10.51
CA ILE A 828 35.76 -30.07 -9.12
C ILE A 828 35.94 -31.55 -8.85
N GLU A 829 37.11 -31.97 -8.49
CA GLU A 829 37.41 -33.34 -8.08
C GLU A 829 36.97 -33.55 -6.63
N LEU A 830 36.23 -34.63 -6.35
CA LEU A 830 35.79 -35.01 -5.00
C LEU A 830 37.00 -35.59 -4.25
N THR A 831 37.59 -34.83 -3.36
CA THR A 831 38.64 -35.29 -2.45
C THR A 831 38.06 -35.93 -1.20
N GLU A 832 38.87 -36.73 -0.49
CA GLU A 832 38.51 -37.34 0.79
C GLU A 832 38.18 -36.25 1.84
N GLU A 833 38.89 -35.13 1.85
CA GLU A 833 38.67 -33.97 2.73
C GLU A 833 37.30 -33.29 2.44
N ILE A 834 36.94 -33.08 1.17
CA ILE A 834 35.66 -32.50 0.79
C ILE A 834 34.51 -33.45 1.20
N LEU A 835 34.66 -34.72 1.00
CA LEU A 835 33.63 -35.71 1.35
C LEU A 835 33.44 -35.81 2.87
N ASP A 836 34.51 -35.76 3.66
CA ASP A 836 34.50 -35.83 5.12
C ASP A 836 33.85 -34.54 5.73
N ASP A 837 34.16 -33.37 5.16
CA ASP A 837 33.50 -32.09 5.53
C ASP A 837 31.99 -32.13 5.26
N VAL A 838 31.57 -32.61 4.11
CA VAL A 838 30.14 -32.79 3.76
C VAL A 838 29.44 -33.77 4.70
N LEU A 839 30.03 -34.89 5.01
CA LEU A 839 29.45 -35.88 5.93
C LEU A 839 29.37 -35.34 7.35
N THR A 840 30.39 -34.63 7.83
CA THR A 840 30.40 -34.01 9.17
C THR A 840 29.28 -32.95 9.30
N LYS A 841 29.08 -32.13 8.28
CA LYS A 841 27.99 -31.12 8.25
C LYS A 841 26.61 -31.77 8.23
N LEU A 842 26.44 -32.86 7.50
CA LEU A 842 25.22 -33.66 7.52
C LEU A 842 24.90 -34.23 8.88
N GLU A 843 25.89 -34.78 9.60
CA GLU A 843 25.73 -35.30 10.96
C GLU A 843 25.28 -34.21 11.96
N LEU A 844 25.88 -33.02 11.88
CA LEU A 844 25.51 -31.88 12.71
C LEU A 844 24.07 -31.40 12.43
N ARG A 845 23.64 -31.41 11.18
CA ARG A 845 22.32 -30.94 10.75
C ARG A 845 21.20 -31.93 11.13
N LEU A 846 21.48 -33.23 11.07
CA LEU A 846 20.52 -34.29 11.39
C LEU A 846 20.43 -34.63 12.89
N GLY A 847 21.25 -34.01 13.72
CA GLY A 847 21.21 -34.17 15.20
C GLY A 847 21.70 -35.52 15.71
N GLY A 848 22.45 -36.24 14.89
CA GLY A 848 23.05 -37.54 15.25
C GLY A 848 23.78 -38.17 14.08
N PRO A 849 24.51 -39.27 14.28
CA PRO A 849 25.17 -39.94 13.17
C PRO A 849 24.10 -40.34 12.14
N PRO A 850 24.35 -40.09 10.82
CA PRO A 850 23.40 -40.46 9.78
C PRO A 850 23.01 -41.93 9.97
N VAL A 851 21.71 -42.22 9.98
CA VAL A 851 21.22 -43.60 9.97
C VAL A 851 22.01 -44.32 8.89
N PRO A 852 22.63 -45.46 9.19
CA PRO A 852 23.53 -46.09 8.24
C PRO A 852 22.76 -46.38 6.96
N LEU A 853 23.02 -45.53 5.97
CA LEU A 853 22.32 -45.50 4.69
C LEU A 853 22.75 -46.70 3.81
N ILE A 854 23.72 -47.49 4.29
CA ILE A 854 24.19 -48.71 3.69
C ILE A 854 24.59 -49.74 4.76
N ARG A 855 24.43 -51.00 4.49
CA ARG A 855 24.82 -52.08 5.41
C ARG A 855 26.32 -52.04 5.71
N PRO A 856 26.76 -52.28 6.98
CA PRO A 856 28.18 -52.33 7.31
C PRO A 856 28.90 -53.33 6.39
N GLY A 857 29.92 -52.91 5.68
CA GLY A 857 30.70 -53.73 4.74
C GLY A 857 30.62 -53.33 3.27
N GLU A 858 29.45 -52.84 2.77
CA GLU A 858 29.28 -52.32 1.41
C GLU A 858 29.49 -50.78 1.29
N GLN A 859 29.46 -50.12 2.42
CA GLN A 859 29.54 -48.69 2.50
C GLN A 859 30.92 -48.08 2.19
N GLN A 860 31.94 -48.69 2.80
CA GLN A 860 33.30 -48.12 2.72
C GLN A 860 33.84 -48.21 1.26
N ASP A 861 33.52 -49.29 0.58
CA ASP A 861 34.00 -49.48 -0.80
C ASP A 861 33.32 -48.58 -1.81
N ALA A 862 32.02 -48.28 -1.65
CA ALA A 862 31.28 -47.43 -2.59
C ALA A 862 31.63 -45.95 -2.43
N VAL A 863 31.86 -45.49 -1.18
CA VAL A 863 32.32 -44.14 -0.88
C VAL A 863 33.76 -43.94 -1.36
N THR A 864 34.63 -44.92 -1.07
CA THR A 864 36.01 -44.84 -1.51
C THR A 864 36.16 -44.91 -3.04
N ALA A 865 35.25 -45.63 -3.74
CA ALA A 865 35.21 -45.67 -5.20
C ALA A 865 34.78 -44.33 -5.86
N CYS A 866 34.25 -43.38 -5.13
CA CYS A 866 33.88 -42.08 -5.63
C CYS A 866 35.02 -41.03 -5.53
N ILE A 867 36.06 -41.30 -4.72
CA ILE A 867 37.23 -40.43 -4.58
C ILE A 867 37.97 -40.39 -5.91
N GLY A 868 38.37 -39.19 -6.36
CA GLY A 868 39.05 -38.99 -7.65
C GLY A 868 38.09 -38.89 -8.85
N ARG A 869 36.76 -38.96 -8.64
CA ARG A 869 35.80 -38.61 -9.69
C ARG A 869 35.40 -37.15 -9.61
N SER A 870 34.84 -36.61 -10.67
CA SER A 870 34.23 -35.27 -10.56
C SER A 870 33.06 -35.32 -9.57
N VAL A 871 32.76 -34.22 -8.92
CA VAL A 871 31.66 -34.10 -7.97
C VAL A 871 30.36 -34.59 -8.60
N ALA A 872 30.11 -34.27 -9.88
CA ALA A 872 28.92 -34.73 -10.59
C ALA A 872 28.85 -36.25 -10.72
N GLU A 873 29.95 -36.90 -11.07
CA GLU A 873 30.01 -38.37 -11.21
C GLU A 873 29.87 -39.08 -9.87
N ALA A 874 30.48 -38.52 -8.83
CA ALA A 874 30.43 -39.07 -7.50
C ALA A 874 29.00 -39.04 -6.94
N VAL A 875 28.28 -37.93 -7.11
CA VAL A 875 26.90 -37.79 -6.61
C VAL A 875 25.94 -38.74 -7.36
N VAL A 876 26.11 -38.91 -8.66
CA VAL A 876 25.29 -39.87 -9.42
C VAL A 876 25.52 -41.29 -8.88
N ALA A 877 26.79 -41.69 -8.71
CA ALA A 877 27.13 -43.01 -8.17
C ALA A 877 26.60 -43.22 -6.74
N LEU A 878 26.75 -42.23 -5.87
CA LEU A 878 26.19 -42.27 -4.50
C LEU A 878 24.66 -42.31 -4.49
N GLY A 879 24.00 -41.65 -5.43
CA GLY A 879 22.55 -41.67 -5.59
C GLY A 879 22.00 -43.07 -5.96
N GLU A 880 22.71 -43.80 -6.80
CA GLU A 880 22.36 -45.19 -7.18
C GLU A 880 22.47 -46.15 -5.99
N VAL A 881 23.47 -45.97 -5.14
CA VAL A 881 23.74 -46.85 -3.98
C VAL A 881 22.82 -46.56 -2.78
N ARG A 882 22.44 -45.31 -2.53
CA ARG A 882 21.78 -44.87 -1.29
C ARG A 882 20.28 -44.57 -1.42
N GLY A 883 19.73 -44.65 -2.60
CA GLY A 883 18.36 -44.24 -2.86
C GLY A 883 18.14 -42.73 -2.82
N ARG A 884 16.96 -42.30 -3.21
CA ARG A 884 16.66 -40.90 -3.54
C ARG A 884 16.82 -39.88 -2.38
N ARG A 885 16.46 -40.26 -1.14
CA ARG A 885 16.53 -39.31 0.04
C ARG A 885 17.98 -39.03 0.46
N GLY A 886 18.82 -40.03 0.57
CA GLY A 886 20.22 -39.82 0.94
C GLY A 886 21.03 -39.07 -0.11
N ALA A 887 20.75 -39.29 -1.38
CA ALA A 887 21.39 -38.55 -2.47
C ALA A 887 20.96 -37.08 -2.50
N SER A 888 19.74 -36.75 -2.12
CA SER A 888 19.27 -35.37 -2.05
C SER A 888 20.03 -34.57 -0.98
N ALA A 889 20.15 -35.10 0.22
CA ALA A 889 20.86 -34.43 1.33
C ALA A 889 22.34 -34.21 1.03
N ILE A 890 23.02 -35.21 0.41
CA ILE A 890 24.45 -35.04 0.00
C ILE A 890 24.59 -33.98 -1.07
N ARG A 891 23.67 -33.90 -2.03
CA ARG A 891 23.68 -32.83 -3.05
C ARG A 891 23.52 -31.43 -2.46
N ASP A 892 22.66 -31.25 -1.46
CA ASP A 892 22.47 -29.96 -0.81
C ASP A 892 23.76 -29.43 -0.18
N GLU A 893 24.57 -30.29 0.42
CA GLU A 893 25.88 -29.92 0.95
C GLU A 893 26.92 -29.71 -0.15
N ILE A 894 26.97 -30.58 -1.16
CA ILE A 894 27.91 -30.44 -2.30
C ILE A 894 27.57 -29.19 -3.11
N ARG A 895 26.32 -28.80 -3.26
CA ARG A 895 25.87 -27.54 -3.88
C ARG A 895 26.54 -26.31 -3.24
N GLN A 896 26.80 -26.34 -1.94
CA GLN A 896 27.47 -25.27 -1.20
C GLN A 896 28.95 -25.12 -1.59
N LEU A 897 29.56 -26.08 -2.25
CA LEU A 897 30.89 -25.97 -2.85
C LEU A 897 30.91 -25.09 -4.10
N ARG A 898 29.74 -24.74 -4.68
CA ARG A 898 29.69 -23.86 -5.86
C ARG A 898 30.27 -22.49 -5.51
N PRO A 899 31.19 -21.94 -6.34
CA PRO A 899 31.73 -20.60 -6.13
C PRO A 899 30.62 -19.54 -6.02
N VAL A 900 30.75 -18.63 -5.07
CA VAL A 900 29.77 -17.55 -4.85
C VAL A 900 29.51 -16.73 -6.12
N SER A 901 30.49 -16.61 -6.99
CA SER A 901 30.38 -15.93 -8.29
C SER A 901 29.55 -16.66 -9.35
N ARG A 902 29.25 -17.95 -9.15
CA ARG A 902 28.65 -18.81 -10.19
C ARG A 902 27.26 -19.30 -9.79
N GLY A 903 26.26 -19.09 -10.67
CA GLY A 903 24.92 -19.71 -10.59
C GLY A 903 24.72 -20.79 -11.65
N LEU A 904 23.72 -21.66 -11.48
CA LEU A 904 23.31 -22.66 -12.46
C LEU A 904 21.85 -22.48 -12.85
N ILE A 905 21.56 -22.51 -14.17
CA ILE A 905 20.21 -22.61 -14.70
C ILE A 905 20.08 -23.89 -15.51
N LEU A 906 19.11 -24.71 -15.17
CA LEU A 906 18.68 -25.86 -15.95
C LEU A 906 17.43 -25.50 -16.72
N ILE A 907 17.41 -25.69 -18.02
CA ILE A 907 16.24 -25.45 -18.89
C ILE A 907 15.77 -26.81 -19.43
N TYR A 908 14.65 -27.28 -18.93
CA TYR A 908 14.04 -28.53 -19.40
C TYR A 908 13.05 -28.25 -20.53
N LEU A 909 13.23 -28.90 -21.66
CA LEU A 909 12.31 -28.81 -22.79
C LEU A 909 11.27 -29.92 -22.63
N LEU A 910 10.07 -29.58 -22.12
CA LEU A 910 9.06 -30.57 -21.82
C LEU A 910 8.29 -31.00 -23.08
N ASP A 911 8.16 -32.32 -23.27
CA ASP A 911 7.25 -32.92 -24.26
C ASP A 911 5.83 -32.90 -23.73
N THR A 912 4.98 -32.11 -24.36
CA THR A 912 3.57 -31.91 -24.00
C THR A 912 2.60 -32.50 -25.02
N THR A 913 3.07 -33.41 -25.85
CA THR A 913 2.24 -34.07 -26.92
C THR A 913 0.98 -34.74 -26.36
N ASP A 914 1.03 -35.25 -25.13
CA ASP A 914 -0.11 -35.90 -24.45
C ASP A 914 -0.88 -34.94 -23.53
N VAL A 915 -0.58 -33.62 -23.54
CA VAL A 915 -1.20 -32.64 -22.65
C VAL A 915 -2.27 -31.84 -23.40
N GLU A 916 -3.52 -31.95 -22.96
CA GLU A 916 -4.65 -31.25 -23.56
C GLU A 916 -4.42 -29.74 -23.63
N GLY A 917 -4.63 -29.13 -24.79
CA GLY A 917 -4.39 -27.73 -25.08
C GLY A 917 -2.93 -27.37 -25.45
N LEU A 918 -1.96 -28.29 -25.29
CA LEU A 918 -0.54 -28.06 -25.59
C LEU A 918 0.05 -29.06 -26.63
N ASN A 919 -0.79 -29.86 -27.26
CA ASN A 919 -0.37 -30.95 -28.18
C ASN A 919 0.43 -30.45 -29.39
N ASP A 920 0.11 -29.22 -29.87
CA ASP A 920 0.74 -28.62 -31.02
C ASP A 920 1.94 -27.71 -30.65
N VAL A 921 2.24 -27.56 -29.35
CA VAL A 921 3.39 -26.78 -28.90
C VAL A 921 4.67 -27.58 -29.09
N ARG A 922 5.67 -26.97 -29.68
CA ARG A 922 6.95 -27.61 -29.97
C ARG A 922 7.64 -28.19 -28.73
N PHE A 923 7.66 -27.45 -27.64
CA PHE A 923 8.06 -27.86 -26.29
C PHE A 923 7.64 -26.77 -25.29
N VAL A 924 7.50 -27.09 -24.02
CA VAL A 924 7.27 -26.15 -22.95
C VAL A 924 8.58 -26.00 -22.16
N PRO A 925 9.18 -24.78 -22.08
CA PRO A 925 10.41 -24.57 -21.34
C PRO A 925 10.13 -24.48 -19.84
N ALA A 926 10.81 -25.31 -19.06
CA ALA A 926 10.76 -25.29 -17.60
C ALA A 926 12.14 -24.94 -17.04
N LEU A 927 12.19 -24.06 -16.06
CA LEU A 927 13.43 -23.54 -15.48
C LEU A 927 13.65 -24.09 -14.08
N ALA A 928 14.93 -24.39 -13.75
CA ALA A 928 15.38 -24.64 -12.40
C ALA A 928 16.69 -23.86 -12.16
N LEU A 929 16.71 -22.98 -11.17
CA LEU A 929 17.84 -22.15 -10.79
C LEU A 929 18.45 -22.64 -9.48
N SER A 930 19.70 -22.96 -9.48
CA SER A 930 20.45 -23.38 -8.30
C SER A 930 21.49 -22.34 -7.90
N PHE A 931 21.40 -21.89 -6.64
CA PHE A 931 22.21 -20.82 -6.09
C PHE A 931 23.35 -21.32 -5.22
N PRO A 932 24.55 -20.69 -5.27
CA PRO A 932 25.62 -20.96 -4.30
C PRO A 932 25.23 -20.50 -2.90
N ALA A 933 25.91 -21.02 -1.88
CA ALA A 933 25.84 -20.45 -0.54
C ALA A 933 26.51 -19.08 -0.53
N THR A 934 25.79 -18.03 -0.14
CA THR A 934 26.31 -16.67 -0.07
C THR A 934 26.34 -16.18 1.38
N ASN A 935 27.37 -15.45 1.76
CA ASN A 935 27.54 -14.89 3.11
C ASN A 935 26.67 -13.63 3.33
N MET A 936 25.44 -13.60 2.81
CA MET A 936 24.56 -12.47 3.09
C MET A 936 24.09 -12.49 4.54
N SER A 937 24.55 -11.53 5.33
CA SER A 937 24.21 -11.36 6.74
C SER A 937 22.77 -10.88 6.99
N LYS A 938 22.07 -10.38 5.98
CA LYS A 938 20.69 -9.90 6.12
C LYS A 938 19.68 -11.00 5.77
N ARG A 939 19.12 -11.60 6.81
CA ARG A 939 17.94 -12.46 6.69
C ARG A 939 16.70 -11.59 6.73
N LEU A 940 15.90 -11.60 5.66
CA LEU A 940 14.66 -10.85 5.59
C LEU A 940 13.53 -11.72 6.14
N LYS A 941 12.87 -11.24 7.21
CA LYS A 941 11.70 -11.88 7.77
C LYS A 941 10.44 -11.17 7.29
N TYR A 942 9.47 -11.95 6.88
CA TYR A 942 8.17 -11.47 6.42
C TYR A 942 7.04 -12.13 7.19
N LYS A 943 6.02 -11.33 7.49
CA LYS A 943 4.70 -11.85 7.83
C LYS A 943 3.96 -12.12 6.53
N VAL A 944 3.56 -13.36 6.29
CA VAL A 944 2.98 -13.82 5.02
C VAL A 944 1.53 -14.26 5.21
N THR A 945 0.72 -14.10 4.15
CA THR A 945 -0.68 -14.52 4.14
C THR A 945 -0.81 -16.03 3.89
N PRO A 946 -1.95 -16.66 4.27
CA PRO A 946 -2.22 -18.07 3.95
C PRO A 946 -2.13 -18.38 2.45
N THR A 947 -2.58 -17.46 1.61
CA THR A 947 -2.49 -17.58 0.15
C THR A 947 -1.02 -17.63 -0.31
N TRP A 948 -0.15 -16.82 0.28
CA TRP A 948 1.29 -16.83 0.00
C TRP A 948 1.90 -18.19 0.34
N ILE A 949 1.55 -18.74 1.51
CA ILE A 949 2.04 -20.04 1.96
C ILE A 949 1.60 -21.14 1.00
N LYS A 950 0.32 -21.18 0.63
CA LYS A 950 -0.20 -22.16 -0.34
C LYS A 950 0.50 -22.07 -1.69
N GLY A 951 0.75 -20.86 -2.19
CA GLY A 951 1.48 -20.65 -3.43
C GLY A 951 2.94 -21.11 -3.35
N GLN A 952 3.61 -20.86 -2.23
CA GLN A 952 5.00 -21.28 -2.03
C GLN A 952 5.15 -22.78 -1.73
N LEU A 953 4.24 -23.37 -0.95
CA LEU A 953 4.22 -24.82 -0.70
C LEU A 953 4.16 -25.63 -1.97
N GLN A 954 3.55 -25.08 -3.02
CA GLN A 954 3.49 -25.71 -4.34
C GLN A 954 4.79 -25.51 -5.15
N ASN A 955 5.67 -24.58 -4.75
CA ASN A 955 6.80 -24.09 -5.55
C ASN A 955 8.18 -24.31 -4.93
N TYR A 956 8.28 -24.46 -3.62
CA TYR A 956 9.53 -24.79 -2.94
C TYR A 956 9.43 -26.23 -2.43
N GLU A 957 10.51 -27.00 -2.54
CA GLU A 957 10.67 -28.18 -1.72
C GLU A 957 10.62 -27.73 -0.26
N LEU A 958 9.49 -27.89 0.36
CA LEU A 958 9.48 -27.96 1.80
C LEU A 958 10.22 -29.24 2.15
N GLU A 959 11.30 -29.13 2.91
CA GLU A 959 11.78 -30.24 3.72
C GLU A 959 10.53 -30.76 4.44
N GLU A 960 10.06 -31.94 4.06
CA GLU A 960 9.07 -32.68 4.81
C GLU A 960 9.63 -32.75 6.24
N SER A 961 8.98 -32.07 7.19
CA SER A 961 9.15 -32.42 8.58
C SER A 961 8.96 -33.93 8.65
N PRO A 962 9.79 -34.67 9.39
CA PRO A 962 9.58 -36.12 9.56
C PRO A 962 8.15 -36.30 10.05
N ASP A 963 7.37 -37.08 9.32
CA ASP A 963 6.03 -37.45 9.70
C ASP A 963 6.04 -37.92 11.16
N GLU A 964 5.31 -37.26 12.02
CA GLU A 964 4.71 -37.85 13.18
C GLU A 964 3.62 -38.82 12.69
N GLU A 965 4.04 -39.96 12.22
CA GLU A 965 3.22 -41.20 12.23
C GLU A 965 3.65 -42.00 13.46
N ASP A 966 2.87 -41.80 14.57
CA ASP A 966 2.28 -42.88 15.40
C ASP A 966 1.24 -42.27 16.34
#